data_c76be487bb37d9b75f74540a8c2a5b7f
#
_entry.id   c76be487bb37d9b75f74540a8c2a5b7f
#
_cell.length_a   1.000
_cell.length_b   1.000
_cell.length_c   1.000
_cell.angle_alpha   90.00
_cell.angle_beta   90.00
_cell.angle_gamma   90.00
#
_symmetry.space_group_name_H-M   'P 1'
#
loop_
_entity.id
_entity.type
_entity.pdbx_description
1 polymer ?
#
loop_
_entity_poly.entity_id
_entity_poly.type
_entity_poly.pdbx_seq_one_letter_code
_entity_poly.pdbx_strand_id
1 'polypeptide(L)'
;MKKVLFGLVLAAVALPLSAQQKPVYLDASKPIEERVEDALSRLTLEEKVKLTHAQSKFSSAGVPRLGIPDVWTDDGPHGIRPDVLWDEWEQAGCTNDSCVAFPALTCLAATWNPEMSLLYGQSIGEEARYRNKSVLLGPGVNIYRTPLNGRNFEYMGEDPYLAGKMVSPYIRGVQQNGVAACVKHFALNNHEVNRHTTNVIVDDRALYEIYLPAFKMAVQEGGAWSIMGAYNLYKGQHLCHNQYTLNDILKGEWGFDGVVISDWGGTHDTRQAITNGLDMEFGSWTNGLSNGASNAYDNYYLANPYLNLIREGKVGTTELDDKVRRILRLIFRTVMNPDRPWGSMLSPEHYEAARRIGEEGIVLLQNKGNVLPIDLNRAKKILVVGENAIKMMTVGGGSSSLKVQRELSPLDGIKQRVAGKAEVVYARGYVGDASGEYNGVVTGQNLKDDRTPEELIAEAVKEARDADYVIFIGGLNKSNGQDCEDSDRKGLGLSYGQDAVISALAEANKNLIVVNISGNAIAMPWVNEVPAIVQDWYLGSEAGSSLAAILMGDINPSGKLPFTFPVKLEDCPAHSLGEYTGKRSKDIIDIKYNESIFVGYRWADKQKKVKPLFPFGHGLSYTTFEYGKPTADSKTMQADGTLTVKVSVKNTGAREGQEVVQLYISDKKSSLPRPVKELKGFQKVKLAPGETKEVTFTIDKEALSFFDDTQHAWVAEPGKFEAVIAASAADVKGTVPFELK
;
A
#
# COMPACT_ATOMS: atom_id res chain seq x y z
N MET A 1 0.50 58.76 81.20
CA MET A 1 0.71 57.42 80.64
C MET A 1 0.81 57.58 79.14
N LYS A 2 2.05 57.56 78.61
CA LYS A 2 2.33 57.74 77.18
C LYS A 2 2.39 56.31 76.53
N LYS A 3 1.55 56.04 75.54
CA LYS A 3 1.64 54.79 74.75
C LYS A 3 2.60 55.10 73.57
N VAL A 4 3.68 54.27 73.51
CA VAL A 4 4.62 54.24 72.38
C VAL A 4 4.11 53.19 71.44
N LEU A 5 3.86 53.53 70.16
CA LEU A 5 3.47 52.66 69.08
C LEU A 5 4.75 52.29 68.29
N PHE A 6 5.13 51.02 68.34
CA PHE A 6 6.22 50.50 67.51
C PHE A 6 5.68 50.09 66.16
N GLY A 7 6.04 50.80 65.12
CA GLY A 7 5.71 50.42 63.74
C GLY A 7 6.79 49.50 63.19
N LEU A 8 6.43 48.26 62.87
CA LEU A 8 7.26 47.32 62.10
C LEU A 8 7.13 47.67 60.64
N VAL A 9 8.21 48.15 60.04
CA VAL A 9 8.37 48.28 58.58
C VAL A 9 8.85 46.94 58.03
N LEU A 10 7.95 46.19 57.37
CA LEU A 10 8.33 45.01 56.56
C LEU A 10 8.87 45.50 55.24
N ALA A 11 10.19 45.46 55.08
CA ALA A 11 10.80 45.61 53.74
C ALA A 11 10.62 44.31 52.96
N ALA A 12 9.65 44.32 52.03
CA ALA A 12 9.49 43.28 51.02
C ALA A 12 10.67 43.38 50.02
N VAL A 13 11.62 42.48 50.17
CA VAL A 13 12.66 42.28 49.14
C VAL A 13 11.98 41.52 47.97
N ALA A 14 11.55 42.27 46.96
CA ALA A 14 11.15 41.71 45.67
C ALA A 14 12.40 41.20 44.97
N LEU A 15 12.67 39.88 45.12
CA LEU A 15 13.59 39.20 44.24
C LEU A 15 13.02 39.25 42.83
N PRO A 16 13.74 39.73 41.82
CA PRO A 16 13.29 39.65 40.45
C PRO A 16 13.18 38.14 40.12
N LEU A 17 11.95 37.62 39.95
CA LEU A 17 11.76 36.41 39.20
C LEU A 17 12.28 36.71 37.78
N SER A 18 13.55 36.38 37.54
CA SER A 18 14.04 36.31 36.17
C SER A 18 13.15 35.26 35.50
N ALA A 19 12.27 35.69 34.61
CA ALA A 19 11.54 34.79 33.76
C ALA A 19 12.57 33.93 33.04
N GLN A 20 12.71 32.68 33.50
CA GLN A 20 13.65 31.73 32.92
C GLN A 20 13.25 31.61 31.46
N GLN A 21 14.09 32.09 30.55
CA GLN A 21 13.79 32.12 29.14
C GLN A 21 13.46 30.68 28.69
N LYS A 22 12.27 30.50 28.10
CA LYS A 22 11.79 29.18 27.66
C LYS A 22 12.86 28.55 26.75
N PRO A 23 13.30 27.29 26.99
CA PRO A 23 14.25 26.63 26.13
C PRO A 23 13.81 26.67 24.65
N VAL A 24 14.77 26.80 23.72
CA VAL A 24 14.46 26.96 22.29
C VAL A 24 13.67 25.75 21.77
N TYR A 25 13.99 24.54 22.18
CA TYR A 25 13.29 23.33 21.74
C TYR A 25 11.80 23.31 22.11
N LEU A 26 11.40 24.01 23.17
CA LEU A 26 10.01 24.13 23.59
C LEU A 26 9.27 25.29 22.91
N ASP A 27 9.97 26.18 22.23
CA ASP A 27 9.39 27.32 21.53
C ASP A 27 8.99 26.93 20.10
N ALA A 28 7.68 26.66 19.90
CA ALA A 28 7.13 26.24 18.60
C ALA A 28 7.25 27.32 17.50
N SER A 29 7.50 28.59 17.85
CA SER A 29 7.73 29.66 16.87
C SER A 29 9.12 29.61 16.22
N LYS A 30 10.02 28.81 16.78
CA LYS A 30 11.38 28.62 16.24
C LYS A 30 11.40 27.57 15.15
N PRO A 31 12.31 27.72 14.16
CA PRO A 31 12.55 26.68 13.16
C PRO A 31 12.83 25.31 13.80
N ILE A 32 12.32 24.25 13.17
CA ILE A 32 12.47 22.88 13.71
C ILE A 32 13.96 22.54 13.95
N GLU A 33 14.85 22.91 13.03
CA GLU A 33 16.28 22.60 13.14
C GLU A 33 16.95 23.31 14.35
N GLU A 34 16.58 24.55 14.65
CA GLU A 34 17.04 25.22 15.87
C GLU A 34 16.57 24.50 17.14
N ARG A 35 15.32 24.00 17.13
CA ARG A 35 14.74 23.23 18.21
C ARG A 35 15.44 21.88 18.38
N VAL A 36 15.77 21.22 17.27
CA VAL A 36 16.49 19.94 17.24
C VAL A 36 17.88 20.11 17.88
N GLU A 37 18.67 21.10 17.46
CA GLU A 37 20.02 21.31 18.00
C GLU A 37 20.00 21.70 19.48
N ASP A 38 19.05 22.53 19.92
CA ASP A 38 18.91 22.88 21.34
C ASP A 38 18.54 21.64 22.18
N ALA A 39 17.57 20.83 21.73
CA ALA A 39 17.23 19.60 22.41
C ALA A 39 18.41 18.61 22.47
N LEU A 40 19.07 18.35 21.34
CA LEU A 40 20.21 17.45 21.22
C LEU A 40 21.33 17.82 22.21
N SER A 41 21.63 19.11 22.33
CA SER A 41 22.69 19.62 23.25
C SER A 41 22.41 19.37 24.74
N ARG A 42 21.14 19.11 25.09
CA ARG A 42 20.70 18.87 26.47
C ARG A 42 20.58 17.41 26.85
N LEU A 43 20.68 16.49 25.87
CA LEU A 43 20.56 15.05 26.09
C LEU A 43 21.82 14.44 26.66
N THR A 44 21.68 13.54 27.63
CA THR A 44 22.76 12.66 28.06
C THR A 44 23.02 11.58 27.01
N LEU A 45 24.15 10.90 27.10
CA LEU A 45 24.49 9.79 26.21
C LEU A 45 23.44 8.66 26.28
N GLU A 46 23.00 8.32 27.49
CA GLU A 46 22.00 7.29 27.72
C GLU A 46 20.64 7.66 27.15
N GLU A 47 20.22 8.93 27.28
CA GLU A 47 18.98 9.45 26.70
C GLU A 47 19.02 9.40 25.16
N LYS A 48 20.16 9.76 24.56
CA LYS A 48 20.35 9.65 23.10
C LYS A 48 20.20 8.21 22.62
N VAL A 49 20.84 7.26 23.29
CA VAL A 49 20.74 5.83 22.94
C VAL A 49 19.29 5.32 23.08
N LYS A 50 18.60 5.67 24.17
CA LYS A 50 17.21 5.24 24.39
C LYS A 50 16.23 5.70 23.31
N LEU A 51 16.47 6.82 22.65
CA LEU A 51 15.67 7.28 21.53
C LEU A 51 15.79 6.38 20.29
N THR A 52 16.92 5.66 20.12
CA THR A 52 17.22 4.89 18.90
C THR A 52 16.69 3.46 18.90
N HIS A 53 16.02 3.01 19.96
CA HIS A 53 15.44 1.67 20.02
C HIS A 53 14.12 1.62 20.74
N ALA A 54 13.37 0.55 20.54
CA ALA A 54 12.10 0.33 21.21
C ALA A 54 12.22 0.21 22.73
N GLN A 55 11.17 0.58 23.42
CA GLN A 55 10.91 0.30 24.84
C GLN A 55 9.68 -0.57 25.08
N SER A 56 8.87 -0.76 24.04
CA SER A 56 7.69 -1.63 24.00
C SER A 56 7.53 -2.20 22.60
N LYS A 57 6.48 -3.01 22.35
CA LYS A 57 6.21 -3.54 21.01
C LYS A 57 6.08 -2.44 19.95
N PHE A 58 5.53 -1.27 20.30
CA PHE A 58 5.20 -0.20 19.34
C PHE A 58 5.64 1.20 19.80
N SER A 59 6.56 1.32 20.75
CA SER A 59 7.06 2.65 21.15
C SER A 59 8.56 2.69 21.38
N SER A 60 9.16 3.87 21.14
CA SER A 60 10.49 4.22 21.66
C SER A 60 10.38 5.27 22.76
N ALA A 61 11.36 5.29 23.66
CA ALA A 61 11.33 6.19 24.79
C ALA A 61 11.49 7.65 24.38
N GLY A 62 10.72 8.54 25.01
CA GLY A 62 10.99 9.97 25.04
C GLY A 62 12.08 10.34 26.05
N VAL A 63 12.10 11.62 26.41
CA VAL A 63 13.03 12.16 27.44
C VAL A 63 12.21 12.91 28.49
N PRO A 64 11.64 12.21 29.50
CA PRO A 64 10.75 12.82 30.49
C PRO A 64 11.34 14.02 31.22
N ARG A 65 12.64 14.01 31.51
CA ARG A 65 13.39 15.10 32.14
C ARG A 65 13.28 16.41 31.34
N LEU A 66 13.16 16.31 30.03
CA LEU A 66 13.01 17.45 29.11
C LEU A 66 11.56 17.66 28.64
N GLY A 67 10.62 16.84 29.11
CA GLY A 67 9.23 16.88 28.63
C GLY A 67 9.07 16.47 27.17
N ILE A 68 10.01 15.69 26.63
CA ILE A 68 9.93 15.12 25.29
C ILE A 68 9.18 13.78 25.40
N PRO A 69 8.00 13.66 24.76
CA PRO A 69 7.16 12.44 24.88
C PRO A 69 7.72 11.26 24.09
N ASP A 70 7.21 10.06 24.41
CA ASP A 70 7.47 8.84 23.67
C ASP A 70 6.97 8.94 22.23
N VAL A 71 7.63 8.21 21.32
CA VAL A 71 7.19 8.01 19.94
C VAL A 71 6.39 6.71 19.88
N TRP A 72 5.12 6.80 19.52
CA TRP A 72 4.24 5.65 19.34
C TRP A 72 4.04 5.37 17.86
N THR A 73 4.31 4.14 17.45
CA THR A 73 4.01 3.62 16.11
C THR A 73 2.74 2.78 16.15
N ASP A 74 2.15 2.52 14.98
CA ASP A 74 1.05 1.56 14.85
C ASP A 74 1.04 0.95 13.46
N ASP A 75 0.75 -0.36 13.40
CA ASP A 75 0.53 -1.04 12.14
C ASP A 75 -0.75 -0.56 11.49
N GLY A 76 -0.67 -0.54 10.20
CA GLY A 76 -1.75 -0.60 9.28
C GLY A 76 -1.69 0.40 8.16
N PRO A 77 -1.38 -0.05 6.94
CA PRO A 77 -1.64 0.75 5.75
C PRO A 77 -3.15 0.88 5.45
N HIS A 78 -4.03 0.11 6.13
CA HIS A 78 -5.47 0.00 5.83
C HIS A 78 -6.39 0.37 7.00
N GLY A 79 -5.84 0.67 8.16
CA GLY A 79 -6.56 1.03 9.40
C GLY A 79 -5.63 0.97 10.59
N ILE A 80 -6.08 1.46 11.73
CA ILE A 80 -5.28 1.52 12.94
C ILE A 80 -5.49 0.23 13.72
N ARG A 81 -4.43 -0.57 13.86
CA ARG A 81 -4.43 -1.86 14.55
C ARG A 81 -4.87 -1.71 16.00
N PRO A 82 -5.51 -2.74 16.61
CA PRO A 82 -5.78 -2.76 18.06
C PRO A 82 -4.47 -2.77 18.87
N ASP A 83 -4.49 -2.09 20.02
CA ASP A 83 -3.32 -2.03 20.91
C ASP A 83 -2.97 -3.42 21.47
N VAL A 84 -1.67 -3.71 21.54
CA VAL A 84 -1.13 -4.92 22.15
C VAL A 84 -0.58 -4.62 23.54
N LEU A 85 -0.32 -5.66 24.34
CA LEU A 85 0.37 -5.55 25.62
C LEU A 85 1.78 -4.94 25.41
N TRP A 86 2.32 -4.34 26.47
CA TRP A 86 3.61 -3.65 26.41
C TRP A 86 4.74 -4.55 25.90
N ASP A 87 4.83 -5.77 26.43
CA ASP A 87 5.91 -6.71 26.17
C ASP A 87 5.50 -7.94 25.33
N GLU A 88 4.21 -8.09 25.01
CA GLU A 88 3.68 -9.27 24.33
C GLU A 88 2.83 -8.88 23.12
N TRP A 89 2.64 -9.84 22.19
CA TRP A 89 1.84 -9.62 20.99
C TRP A 89 0.33 -9.78 21.19
N GLU A 90 -0.07 -10.21 22.40
CA GLU A 90 -1.48 -10.34 22.74
C GLU A 90 -2.16 -8.96 22.76
N GLN A 91 -3.41 -8.91 22.32
CA GLN A 91 -4.19 -7.67 22.37
C GLN A 91 -4.35 -7.19 23.82
N ALA A 92 -4.21 -5.89 24.03
CA ALA A 92 -4.39 -5.26 25.34
C ALA A 92 -5.82 -5.33 25.87
N GLY A 93 -6.79 -5.73 25.04
CA GLY A 93 -8.20 -5.86 25.43
C GLY A 93 -8.91 -4.52 25.59
N CYS A 94 -8.40 -3.46 24.98
CA CYS A 94 -9.05 -2.15 25.00
C CYS A 94 -10.41 -2.21 24.30
N THR A 95 -11.38 -1.45 24.82
CA THR A 95 -12.74 -1.39 24.26
C THR A 95 -12.93 -0.28 23.23
N ASN A 96 -11.95 0.64 23.13
CA ASN A 96 -11.99 1.84 22.29
C ASN A 96 -10.88 1.84 21.21
N ASP A 97 -10.37 0.68 20.84
CA ASP A 97 -9.30 0.51 19.86
C ASP A 97 -9.76 -0.14 18.53
N SER A 98 -11.07 -0.19 18.29
CA SER A 98 -11.62 -0.52 16.99
C SER A 98 -11.44 0.63 16.00
N CYS A 99 -11.30 0.31 14.71
CA CYS A 99 -11.09 1.29 13.64
C CYS A 99 -12.10 1.14 12.51
N VAL A 100 -12.07 2.08 11.56
CA VAL A 100 -12.59 1.88 10.20
C VAL A 100 -11.51 1.14 9.41
N ALA A 101 -11.88 0.06 8.75
CA ALA A 101 -11.02 -0.56 7.74
C ALA A 101 -11.27 0.13 6.39
N PHE A 102 -10.22 0.67 5.83
CA PHE A 102 -10.21 1.19 4.47
C PHE A 102 -9.87 0.07 3.46
N PRO A 103 -10.23 0.22 2.17
CA PRO A 103 -9.86 -0.76 1.15
C PRO A 103 -8.36 -1.03 1.08
N ALA A 104 -7.98 -2.25 0.69
CA ALA A 104 -6.58 -2.62 0.47
C ALA A 104 -5.89 -1.70 -0.54
N LEU A 105 -4.56 -1.53 -0.45
CA LEU A 105 -3.84 -0.60 -1.32
C LEU A 105 -3.88 -1.00 -2.80
N THR A 106 -4.09 -2.27 -3.12
CA THR A 106 -4.39 -2.70 -4.50
C THR A 106 -5.69 -2.09 -5.02
N CYS A 107 -6.72 -2.01 -4.17
CA CYS A 107 -7.98 -1.32 -4.51
C CYS A 107 -7.75 0.18 -4.69
N LEU A 108 -7.00 0.81 -3.78
CA LEU A 108 -6.65 2.23 -3.90
C LEU A 108 -5.91 2.51 -5.21
N ALA A 109 -4.92 1.70 -5.55
CA ALA A 109 -4.19 1.83 -6.82
C ALA A 109 -5.10 1.62 -8.04
N ALA A 110 -6.08 0.69 -7.94
CA ALA A 110 -7.06 0.44 -9.00
C ALA A 110 -8.02 1.62 -9.25
N THR A 111 -8.11 2.58 -8.35
CA THR A 111 -8.83 3.84 -8.60
C THR A 111 -8.16 4.68 -9.68
N TRP A 112 -6.84 4.60 -9.84
CA TRP A 112 -6.04 5.50 -10.70
C TRP A 112 -6.38 6.97 -10.46
N ASN A 113 -6.71 7.32 -9.23
CA ASN A 113 -7.14 8.63 -8.81
C ASN A 113 -6.37 9.13 -7.59
N PRO A 114 -5.39 10.04 -7.77
CA PRO A 114 -4.62 10.61 -6.66
C PRO A 114 -5.47 11.34 -5.59
N GLU A 115 -6.67 11.83 -5.95
CA GLU A 115 -7.59 12.44 -4.98
C GLU A 115 -8.13 11.39 -3.98
N MET A 116 -8.37 10.16 -4.44
CA MET A 116 -8.76 9.06 -3.55
C MET A 116 -7.62 8.66 -2.61
N SER A 117 -6.38 8.73 -3.08
CA SER A 117 -5.21 8.53 -2.21
C SER A 117 -5.07 9.62 -1.14
N LEU A 118 -5.29 10.88 -1.50
CA LEU A 118 -5.28 11.98 -0.53
C LEU A 118 -6.40 11.80 0.51
N LEU A 119 -7.62 11.51 0.08
CA LEU A 119 -8.77 11.24 0.95
C LEU A 119 -8.49 10.06 1.90
N TYR A 120 -7.88 9.00 1.38
CA TYR A 120 -7.48 7.84 2.17
C TYR A 120 -6.50 8.25 3.28
N GLY A 121 -5.40 8.94 2.90
CA GLY A 121 -4.39 9.39 3.84
C GLY A 121 -4.93 10.34 4.90
N GLN A 122 -5.83 11.26 4.53
CA GLN A 122 -6.50 12.16 5.47
C GLN A 122 -7.31 11.37 6.50
N SER A 123 -8.17 10.46 6.07
CA SER A 123 -9.08 9.71 6.94
C SER A 123 -8.34 8.77 7.89
N ILE A 124 -7.38 7.99 7.40
CA ILE A 124 -6.58 7.11 8.25
C ILE A 124 -5.66 7.89 9.18
N GLY A 125 -5.12 9.02 8.71
CA GLY A 125 -4.30 9.93 9.50
C GLY A 125 -5.07 10.56 10.67
N GLU A 126 -6.35 10.88 10.47
CA GLU A 126 -7.23 11.35 11.56
C GLU A 126 -7.44 10.30 12.64
N GLU A 127 -7.67 9.04 12.28
CA GLU A 127 -7.79 7.92 13.24
C GLU A 127 -6.48 7.68 13.99
N ALA A 128 -5.33 7.67 13.28
CA ALA A 128 -4.02 7.53 13.90
C ALA A 128 -3.74 8.67 14.89
N ARG A 129 -4.07 9.92 14.51
CA ARG A 129 -3.91 11.09 15.36
C ARG A 129 -4.80 11.03 16.60
N TYR A 130 -6.06 10.64 16.45
CA TYR A 130 -7.00 10.48 17.56
C TYR A 130 -6.46 9.49 18.59
N ARG A 131 -5.88 8.37 18.14
CA ARG A 131 -5.24 7.36 19.00
C ARG A 131 -3.83 7.74 19.44
N ASN A 132 -3.43 9.00 19.25
CA ASN A 132 -2.15 9.57 19.66
C ASN A 132 -0.92 8.83 19.11
N LYS A 133 -1.03 8.25 17.91
CA LYS A 133 0.11 7.64 17.23
C LYS A 133 0.97 8.71 16.57
N SER A 134 2.29 8.55 16.68
CA SER A 134 3.27 9.45 16.06
C SER A 134 3.60 9.02 14.63
N VAL A 135 3.57 7.70 14.39
CA VAL A 135 3.96 7.08 13.13
C VAL A 135 2.95 6.01 12.75
N LEU A 136 2.40 6.12 11.54
CA LEU A 136 1.62 5.07 10.90
C LEU A 136 2.56 4.22 10.03
N LEU A 137 2.62 2.90 10.27
CA LEU A 137 3.48 1.96 9.54
C LEU A 137 2.86 1.60 8.19
N GLY A 138 2.83 2.55 7.31
CA GLY A 138 2.28 2.50 5.95
C GLY A 138 2.48 3.84 5.23
N PRO A 139 2.30 3.87 3.92
CA PRO A 139 1.80 2.82 3.03
C PRO A 139 2.89 1.83 2.55
N GLY A 140 2.46 0.65 2.07
CA GLY A 140 3.31 -0.29 1.36
C GLY A 140 3.39 0.03 -0.13
N VAL A 141 4.59 -0.07 -0.74
CA VAL A 141 4.80 0.29 -2.16
C VAL A 141 5.72 -0.66 -2.92
N ASN A 142 6.00 -1.83 -2.38
CA ASN A 142 6.80 -2.82 -3.11
C ASN A 142 6.11 -3.21 -4.42
N ILE A 143 6.91 -3.41 -5.46
CA ILE A 143 6.38 -3.74 -6.79
C ILE A 143 5.84 -5.17 -6.82
N TYR A 144 4.68 -5.33 -7.43
CA TYR A 144 4.06 -6.61 -7.75
C TYR A 144 4.92 -7.35 -8.79
N ARG A 145 5.93 -8.10 -8.31
CA ARG A 145 6.86 -8.87 -9.15
C ARG A 145 6.27 -10.21 -9.58
N THR A 146 5.49 -10.82 -8.69
CA THR A 146 4.90 -12.14 -8.87
C THR A 146 3.48 -12.17 -8.30
N PRO A 147 2.54 -12.90 -8.95
CA PRO A 147 1.18 -13.09 -8.41
C PRO A 147 1.12 -14.02 -7.21
N LEU A 148 2.24 -14.56 -6.74
CA LEU A 148 2.28 -15.48 -5.61
C LEU A 148 2.59 -14.82 -4.28
N ASN A 149 3.13 -13.59 -4.26
CA ASN A 149 3.48 -12.89 -3.04
C ASN A 149 2.24 -12.65 -2.17
N GLY A 150 2.28 -13.18 -0.94
CA GLY A 150 1.16 -13.09 0.01
C GLY A 150 0.81 -11.68 0.47
N ARG A 151 1.71 -10.70 0.35
CA ARG A 151 1.48 -9.30 0.76
C ARG A 151 1.15 -8.35 -0.39
N ASN A 152 0.93 -8.82 -1.60
CA ASN A 152 0.60 -7.95 -2.73
C ASN A 152 -0.64 -7.07 -2.47
N PHE A 153 -1.61 -7.53 -1.66
CA PHE A 153 -2.82 -6.78 -1.32
C PHE A 153 -2.51 -5.43 -0.66
N GLU A 154 -1.39 -5.31 0.05
CA GLU A 154 -0.98 -4.07 0.73
C GLU A 154 0.00 -3.20 -0.08
N TYR A 155 0.17 -3.50 -1.40
CA TYR A 155 1.02 -2.75 -2.31
C TYR A 155 0.22 -2.14 -3.46
N MET A 156 0.86 -1.29 -4.28
CA MET A 156 0.18 -0.45 -5.28
C MET A 156 0.40 -0.91 -6.72
N GLY A 157 0.68 -2.20 -6.95
CA GLY A 157 0.73 -2.79 -8.28
C GLY A 157 2.12 -2.97 -8.87
N GLU A 158 2.18 -3.23 -10.19
CA GLU A 158 3.39 -3.62 -10.91
C GLU A 158 4.14 -2.45 -11.56
N ASP A 159 3.52 -1.28 -11.63
CA ASP A 159 4.10 -0.13 -12.30
C ASP A 159 4.61 0.91 -11.30
N PRO A 160 5.92 1.25 -11.34
CA PRO A 160 6.52 2.19 -10.40
C PRO A 160 5.99 3.63 -10.53
N TYR A 161 5.56 4.06 -11.71
CA TYR A 161 4.98 5.39 -11.91
C TYR A 161 3.58 5.48 -11.28
N LEU A 162 2.72 4.49 -11.54
CA LEU A 162 1.39 4.42 -10.89
C LEU A 162 1.55 4.38 -9.37
N ALA A 163 2.37 3.48 -8.84
CA ALA A 163 2.60 3.36 -7.40
C ALA A 163 3.11 4.67 -6.80
N GLY A 164 4.07 5.34 -7.45
CA GLY A 164 4.62 6.61 -6.99
C GLY A 164 3.61 7.76 -6.97
N LYS A 165 2.78 7.86 -8.03
CA LYS A 165 1.74 8.91 -8.11
C LYS A 165 0.57 8.67 -7.17
N MET A 166 0.32 7.43 -6.78
CA MET A 166 -0.70 7.09 -5.78
C MET A 166 -0.17 7.24 -4.34
N VAL A 167 1.08 6.86 -4.06
CA VAL A 167 1.63 6.92 -2.69
C VAL A 167 1.85 8.34 -2.20
N SER A 168 2.27 9.26 -3.07
CA SER A 168 2.63 10.63 -2.66
C SER A 168 1.46 11.40 -2.02
N PRO A 169 0.24 11.43 -2.59
CA PRO A 169 -0.90 12.09 -1.91
C PRO A 169 -1.38 11.34 -0.65
N TYR A 170 -1.25 10.00 -0.57
CA TYR A 170 -1.53 9.26 0.66
C TYR A 170 -0.65 9.79 1.81
N ILE A 171 0.67 9.89 1.58
CA ILE A 171 1.62 10.40 2.57
C ILE A 171 1.25 11.81 3.03
N ARG A 172 0.98 12.72 2.08
CA ARG A 172 0.55 14.10 2.42
C ARG A 172 -0.70 14.11 3.28
N GLY A 173 -1.70 13.27 2.94
CA GLY A 173 -2.94 13.16 3.71
C GLY A 173 -2.70 12.71 5.15
N VAL A 174 -1.88 11.68 5.38
CA VAL A 174 -1.51 11.22 6.72
C VAL A 174 -0.79 12.34 7.49
N GLN A 175 0.21 12.97 6.86
CA GLN A 175 1.09 13.94 7.53
C GLN A 175 0.41 15.28 7.83
N GLN A 176 -0.66 15.65 7.13
CA GLN A 176 -1.52 16.79 7.49
C GLN A 176 -2.12 16.67 8.89
N ASN A 177 -2.23 15.47 9.42
CA ASN A 177 -2.70 15.18 10.77
C ASN A 177 -1.61 15.23 11.85
N GLY A 178 -0.38 15.57 11.49
CA GLY A 178 0.76 15.52 12.41
C GLY A 178 1.12 14.07 12.81
N VAL A 179 0.94 13.13 11.90
CA VAL A 179 1.34 11.73 12.00
C VAL A 179 2.32 11.45 10.86
N ALA A 180 3.44 10.81 11.14
CA ALA A 180 4.38 10.42 10.08
C ALA A 180 3.85 9.21 9.33
N ALA A 181 3.84 9.27 8.00
CA ALA A 181 3.71 8.09 7.17
C ALA A 181 5.07 7.37 7.13
N CYS A 182 5.08 6.05 7.36
CA CYS A 182 6.27 5.21 7.30
C CYS A 182 6.19 4.29 6.09
N VAL A 183 6.77 4.74 4.98
CA VAL A 183 6.67 4.02 3.70
C VAL A 183 7.48 2.73 3.76
N LYS A 184 6.89 1.61 3.32
CA LYS A 184 7.45 0.27 3.51
C LYS A 184 7.29 -0.62 2.27
N HIS A 185 8.10 -1.67 2.16
CA HIS A 185 9.32 -2.05 2.89
C HIS A 185 10.52 -1.76 2.00
N PHE A 186 11.41 -0.89 2.41
CA PHE A 186 12.53 -0.37 1.61
C PHE A 186 13.73 -1.31 1.66
N ALA A 187 14.03 -2.07 0.64
CA ALA A 187 13.36 -2.28 -0.61
C ALA A 187 13.44 -3.77 -0.99
N LEU A 188 12.91 -4.14 -2.17
CA LEU A 188 13.09 -5.48 -2.74
C LEU A 188 12.41 -6.63 -1.94
N ASN A 189 11.45 -6.36 -1.06
CA ASN A 189 10.64 -7.41 -0.43
C ASN A 189 9.45 -7.77 -1.34
N ASN A 190 9.71 -8.64 -2.33
CA ASN A 190 8.74 -8.99 -3.37
C ASN A 190 8.24 -10.45 -3.26
N HIS A 191 8.47 -11.10 -2.12
CA HIS A 191 7.94 -12.41 -1.72
C HIS A 191 8.12 -12.59 -0.22
N GLU A 192 7.33 -13.48 0.39
CA GLU A 192 7.27 -13.67 1.84
C GLU A 192 8.10 -14.87 2.31
N VAL A 193 8.08 -15.96 1.54
CA VAL A 193 8.79 -17.19 1.92
C VAL A 193 10.30 -16.95 2.03
N ASN A 194 10.87 -17.24 3.22
CA ASN A 194 12.30 -17.02 3.53
C ASN A 194 12.77 -15.56 3.45
N ARG A 195 11.87 -14.58 3.57
CA ARG A 195 12.19 -13.15 3.46
C ARG A 195 13.36 -12.71 4.35
N HIS A 196 13.53 -13.28 5.55
CA HIS A 196 14.62 -12.96 6.49
C HIS A 196 16.01 -13.46 6.04
N THR A 197 16.07 -14.42 5.10
CA THR A 197 17.31 -15.04 4.65
C THR A 197 17.54 -14.88 3.15
N THR A 198 16.64 -14.23 2.46
CA THR A 198 16.74 -14.01 1.02
C THR A 198 17.69 -12.86 0.71
N ASN A 199 18.73 -13.14 -0.10
CA ASN A 199 19.59 -12.12 -0.70
C ASN A 199 19.17 -11.90 -2.16
N VAL A 200 18.66 -10.70 -2.44
CA VAL A 200 18.20 -10.34 -3.79
C VAL A 200 19.39 -9.94 -4.65
N ILE A 201 19.47 -10.58 -5.82
CA ILE A 201 20.44 -10.26 -6.87
C ILE A 201 19.68 -9.63 -8.03
N VAL A 202 19.82 -8.34 -8.19
CA VAL A 202 19.16 -7.51 -9.20
C VAL A 202 20.19 -6.57 -9.81
N ASP A 203 20.08 -6.29 -11.12
CA ASP A 203 20.91 -5.28 -11.77
C ASP A 203 20.51 -3.86 -11.34
N ASP A 204 21.46 -2.93 -11.38
CA ASP A 204 21.22 -1.55 -10.94
C ASP A 204 20.14 -0.87 -11.81
N ARG A 205 20.01 -1.26 -13.06
CA ARG A 205 18.97 -0.75 -13.93
C ARG A 205 17.57 -1.10 -13.46
N ALA A 206 17.30 -2.36 -13.16
CA ALA A 206 16.03 -2.78 -12.59
C ALA A 206 15.79 -2.17 -11.21
N LEU A 207 16.83 -2.07 -10.39
CA LEU A 207 16.75 -1.42 -9.09
C LEU A 207 16.22 0.02 -9.24
N TYR A 208 16.85 0.84 -10.11
CA TYR A 208 16.51 2.26 -10.29
C TYR A 208 15.27 2.50 -11.13
N GLU A 209 14.94 1.64 -12.12
CA GLU A 209 13.77 1.85 -12.99
C GLU A 209 12.48 1.21 -12.46
N ILE A 210 12.57 0.14 -11.63
CA ILE A 210 11.41 -0.64 -11.19
C ILE A 210 11.19 -0.56 -9.68
N TYR A 211 12.23 -0.89 -8.87
CA TYR A 211 12.02 -1.14 -7.44
C TYR A 211 12.14 0.10 -6.54
N LEU A 212 12.88 1.11 -6.95
CA LEU A 212 13.11 2.33 -6.19
C LEU A 212 12.18 3.51 -6.52
N PRO A 213 11.62 3.69 -7.74
CA PRO A 213 10.94 4.95 -8.10
C PRO A 213 9.74 5.30 -7.22
N ALA A 214 8.93 4.32 -6.79
CA ALA A 214 7.81 4.58 -5.89
C ALA A 214 8.28 5.15 -4.53
N PHE A 215 9.38 4.63 -3.99
CA PHE A 215 10.00 5.17 -2.76
C PHE A 215 10.61 6.55 -2.99
N LYS A 216 11.28 6.76 -4.14
CA LYS A 216 11.81 8.09 -4.48
C LYS A 216 10.72 9.15 -4.53
N MET A 217 9.60 8.86 -5.21
CA MET A 217 8.45 9.77 -5.25
C MET A 217 7.82 9.95 -3.87
N ALA A 218 7.75 8.89 -3.05
CA ALA A 218 7.28 8.99 -1.66
C ALA A 218 8.11 10.00 -0.83
N VAL A 219 9.43 10.01 -1.03
CA VAL A 219 10.34 10.95 -0.36
C VAL A 219 10.25 12.33 -0.97
N GLN A 220 10.41 12.46 -2.29
CA GLN A 220 10.60 13.76 -2.95
C GLN A 220 9.29 14.49 -3.27
N GLU A 221 8.23 13.75 -3.67
CA GLU A 221 6.91 14.33 -3.96
C GLU A 221 5.95 14.22 -2.77
N GLY A 222 5.99 13.10 -2.05
CA GLY A 222 5.17 12.84 -0.86
C GLY A 222 5.68 13.55 0.39
N GLY A 223 6.98 13.78 0.47
CA GLY A 223 7.64 14.38 1.64
C GLY A 223 7.60 13.48 2.87
N ALA A 224 7.79 12.17 2.70
CA ALA A 224 7.72 11.18 3.78
C ALA A 224 8.65 11.52 4.96
N TRP A 225 8.14 11.41 6.19
CA TRP A 225 8.92 11.66 7.41
C TRP A 225 9.56 10.40 7.99
N SER A 226 9.14 9.23 7.54
CA SER A 226 9.77 7.97 7.91
C SER A 226 9.72 6.92 6.80
N ILE A 227 10.66 5.99 6.85
CA ILE A 227 10.80 4.85 5.94
C ILE A 227 11.07 3.61 6.78
N MET A 228 10.44 2.48 6.46
CA MET A 228 10.75 1.19 7.08
C MET A 228 11.66 0.37 6.17
N GLY A 229 12.78 -0.11 6.72
CA GLY A 229 13.66 -1.06 6.03
C GLY A 229 12.97 -2.41 5.81
N ALA A 230 13.45 -3.18 4.84
CA ALA A 230 12.92 -4.52 4.57
C ALA A 230 13.73 -5.63 5.26
N TYR A 231 13.14 -6.81 5.41
CA TYR A 231 13.80 -7.96 6.05
C TYR A 231 14.94 -8.56 5.24
N ASN A 232 14.77 -8.61 3.92
CA ASN A 232 15.68 -9.32 3.02
C ASN A 232 17.06 -8.62 2.92
N LEU A 233 18.00 -9.35 2.31
CA LEU A 233 19.35 -8.85 2.06
C LEU A 233 19.45 -8.32 0.62
N TYR A 234 20.35 -7.36 0.46
CA TYR A 234 20.86 -6.88 -0.82
C TYR A 234 22.35 -6.62 -0.71
N LYS A 235 23.14 -7.11 -1.68
CA LYS A 235 24.61 -7.07 -1.62
C LYS A 235 25.16 -7.64 -0.29
N GLY A 236 24.51 -8.68 0.25
CA GLY A 236 24.94 -9.38 1.46
C GLY A 236 24.67 -8.66 2.78
N GLN A 237 23.95 -7.52 2.79
CA GLN A 237 23.55 -6.80 3.99
C GLN A 237 22.03 -6.76 4.10
N HIS A 238 21.48 -6.93 5.30
CA HIS A 238 20.04 -6.76 5.53
C HIS A 238 19.61 -5.32 5.25
N LEU A 239 18.48 -5.14 4.58
CA LEU A 239 18.01 -3.84 4.13
C LEU A 239 17.62 -2.87 5.25
N CYS A 240 17.37 -3.36 6.46
CA CYS A 240 17.22 -2.50 7.64
C CYS A 240 18.53 -1.79 8.05
N HIS A 241 19.70 -2.27 7.59
CA HIS A 241 21.01 -1.66 7.85
C HIS A 241 21.98 -1.87 6.66
N ASN A 242 21.51 -1.51 5.48
CA ASN A 242 22.25 -1.64 4.23
C ASN A 242 22.86 -0.30 3.84
N GLN A 243 24.19 -0.24 3.77
CA GLN A 243 24.94 0.99 3.47
C GLN A 243 24.50 1.63 2.16
N TYR A 244 24.40 0.81 1.08
CA TYR A 244 24.13 1.32 -0.25
C TYR A 244 22.72 1.91 -0.37
N THR A 245 21.70 1.19 0.14
CA THR A 245 20.32 1.65 -0.01
C THR A 245 19.96 2.79 0.96
N LEU A 246 20.44 2.74 2.21
CA LEU A 246 20.03 3.72 3.23
C LEU A 246 20.91 4.98 3.22
N ASN A 247 22.25 4.84 3.16
CA ASN A 247 23.11 6.02 3.19
C ASN A 247 23.35 6.58 1.78
N ASP A 248 23.74 5.74 0.82
CA ASP A 248 24.16 6.27 -0.47
C ASP A 248 22.93 6.75 -1.28
N ILE A 249 21.87 5.94 -1.40
CA ILE A 249 20.68 6.28 -2.18
C ILE A 249 19.70 7.13 -1.37
N LEU A 250 19.13 6.59 -0.27
CA LEU A 250 18.01 7.24 0.43
C LEU A 250 18.42 8.58 1.05
N LYS A 251 19.47 8.57 1.89
CA LYS A 251 19.94 9.78 2.59
C LYS A 251 20.82 10.66 1.70
N GLY A 252 21.68 10.05 0.87
CA GLY A 252 22.63 10.76 -0.01
C GLY A 252 21.97 11.29 -1.29
N GLU A 253 21.61 10.42 -2.24
CA GLU A 253 21.08 10.86 -3.54
C GLU A 253 19.73 11.57 -3.44
N TRP A 254 18.81 11.08 -2.58
CA TRP A 254 17.46 11.63 -2.48
C TRP A 254 17.32 12.71 -1.41
N GLY A 255 18.31 12.88 -0.54
CA GLY A 255 18.29 13.90 0.51
C GLY A 255 17.25 13.65 1.61
N PHE A 256 16.92 12.40 1.91
CA PHE A 256 15.93 12.04 2.93
C PHE A 256 16.36 12.52 4.32
N ASP A 257 15.58 13.39 4.94
CA ASP A 257 15.84 14.00 6.26
C ASP A 257 15.05 13.33 7.40
N GLY A 258 14.20 12.35 7.07
CA GLY A 258 13.36 11.63 8.03
C GLY A 258 14.08 10.48 8.73
N VAL A 259 13.29 9.63 9.41
CA VAL A 259 13.72 8.50 10.23
C VAL A 259 13.63 7.20 9.46
N VAL A 260 14.70 6.41 9.44
CA VAL A 260 14.68 5.01 9.02
C VAL A 260 14.37 4.13 10.22
N ILE A 261 13.24 3.42 10.17
CA ILE A 261 12.77 2.48 11.17
C ILE A 261 13.07 1.06 10.66
N SER A 262 13.57 0.16 11.52
CA SER A 262 13.68 -1.25 11.15
C SER A 262 12.28 -1.87 11.05
N ASP A 263 12.12 -2.86 10.18
CA ASP A 263 11.04 -3.81 10.37
C ASP A 263 11.29 -4.66 11.64
N TRP A 264 10.23 -5.24 12.23
CA TRP A 264 10.29 -5.95 13.51
C TRP A 264 11.13 -7.22 13.41
N GLY A 265 12.35 -7.17 13.97
CA GLY A 265 13.34 -8.25 13.86
C GLY A 265 14.23 -8.15 12.62
N GLY A 266 14.22 -7.02 11.91
CA GLY A 266 15.05 -6.80 10.72
C GLY A 266 16.49 -6.36 11.00
N THR A 267 16.86 -6.10 12.25
CA THR A 267 18.23 -5.71 12.63
C THR A 267 19.03 -6.93 13.08
N HIS A 268 20.25 -7.10 12.55
CA HIS A 268 21.06 -8.30 12.76
C HIS A 268 22.54 -8.03 13.13
N ASP A 269 23.00 -6.78 13.09
CA ASP A 269 24.40 -6.42 13.35
C ASP A 269 24.50 -5.04 13.97
N THR A 270 25.16 -4.93 15.15
CA THR A 270 25.33 -3.66 15.87
C THR A 270 26.14 -2.65 15.08
N ARG A 271 27.25 -3.04 14.45
CA ARG A 271 28.13 -2.09 13.74
C ARG A 271 27.45 -1.57 12.48
N GLN A 272 26.82 -2.45 11.71
CA GLN A 272 26.05 -2.03 10.53
C GLN A 272 24.86 -1.15 10.94
N ALA A 273 24.13 -1.49 11.98
CA ALA A 273 23.02 -0.66 12.48
C ALA A 273 23.50 0.74 12.90
N ILE A 274 24.71 0.85 13.49
CA ILE A 274 25.33 2.14 13.84
C ILE A 274 25.63 2.95 12.57
N THR A 275 26.35 2.38 11.61
CA THR A 275 27.01 3.11 10.53
C THR A 275 26.21 3.19 9.25
N ASN A 276 25.31 2.23 8.98
CA ASN A 276 24.69 2.05 7.66
C ASN A 276 23.27 2.64 7.55
N GLY A 277 22.93 3.63 8.37
CA GLY A 277 21.78 4.48 8.12
C GLY A 277 20.48 4.09 8.83
N LEU A 278 20.41 3.00 9.64
CA LEU A 278 19.28 2.74 10.52
C LEU A 278 19.20 3.81 11.63
N ASP A 279 18.01 4.33 11.93
CA ASP A 279 17.83 5.36 12.97
C ASP A 279 17.08 4.85 14.20
N MET A 280 16.06 3.99 14.02
CA MET A 280 15.29 3.41 15.12
C MET A 280 15.10 1.91 14.92
N GLU A 281 15.36 1.14 15.99
CA GLU A 281 15.29 -0.32 15.98
C GLU A 281 14.07 -0.82 16.73
N PHE A 282 13.32 -1.74 16.10
CA PHE A 282 12.15 -2.41 16.68
C PHE A 282 12.21 -3.93 16.54
N GLY A 283 11.64 -4.63 17.52
CA GLY A 283 11.28 -6.04 17.46
C GLY A 283 12.43 -7.04 17.36
N SER A 284 13.67 -6.65 17.65
CA SER A 284 14.85 -7.53 17.51
C SER A 284 14.78 -8.76 18.40
N TRP A 285 15.11 -9.91 17.84
CA TRP A 285 15.17 -11.20 18.52
C TRP A 285 16.53 -11.35 19.23
N THR A 286 16.60 -10.88 20.46
CA THR A 286 17.77 -10.95 21.31
C THR A 286 17.46 -11.77 22.57
N ASN A 287 18.28 -11.72 23.61
CA ASN A 287 18.06 -12.45 24.85
C ASN A 287 16.86 -11.89 25.63
N GLY A 288 15.64 -12.29 25.24
CA GLY A 288 14.38 -11.83 25.81
C GLY A 288 14.02 -12.50 27.13
N LEU A 289 12.92 -12.02 27.75
CA LEU A 289 12.35 -12.59 28.99
C LEU A 289 11.73 -13.96 28.73
N SER A 290 11.19 -14.21 27.53
CA SER A 290 10.70 -15.50 27.08
C SER A 290 11.43 -15.94 25.81
N ASN A 291 11.53 -17.27 25.62
CA ASN A 291 12.22 -17.85 24.48
C ASN A 291 11.52 -17.42 23.17
N GLY A 292 12.29 -16.82 22.26
CA GLY A 292 11.77 -16.30 20.99
C GLY A 292 10.99 -14.99 21.08
N ALA A 293 10.97 -14.32 22.23
CA ALA A 293 10.32 -13.02 22.36
C ALA A 293 11.23 -11.85 22.00
N SER A 294 10.64 -10.81 21.41
CA SER A 294 11.31 -9.56 21.06
C SER A 294 11.06 -8.47 22.13
N ASN A 295 11.32 -8.79 23.40
CA ASN A 295 11.08 -7.90 24.54
C ASN A 295 12.33 -7.61 25.41
N ALA A 296 13.52 -7.92 24.91
CA ALA A 296 14.78 -7.58 25.57
C ALA A 296 15.32 -6.24 25.05
N TYR A 297 14.55 -5.17 25.16
CA TYR A 297 14.80 -3.86 24.54
C TYR A 297 16.19 -3.30 24.83
N ASP A 298 16.69 -3.45 26.07
CA ASP A 298 18.03 -2.99 26.45
C ASP A 298 19.16 -3.84 25.84
N ASN A 299 18.84 -5.00 25.25
CA ASN A 299 19.80 -5.87 24.57
C ASN A 299 19.72 -5.73 23.03
N TYR A 300 18.90 -4.84 22.50
CA TYR A 300 18.82 -4.56 21.08
C TYR A 300 20.16 -4.03 20.54
N TYR A 301 20.41 -4.16 19.27
CA TYR A 301 21.67 -3.81 18.62
C TYR A 301 22.04 -2.32 18.79
N LEU A 302 21.04 -1.42 18.77
CA LEU A 302 21.23 0.02 19.03
C LEU A 302 21.04 0.42 20.50
N ALA A 303 20.85 -0.53 21.42
CA ALA A 303 20.69 -0.30 22.86
C ALA A 303 22.05 -0.39 23.61
N ASN A 304 22.12 -1.17 24.69
CA ASN A 304 23.35 -1.36 25.47
C ASN A 304 24.57 -1.81 24.65
N PRO A 305 24.45 -2.67 23.62
CA PRO A 305 25.58 -2.98 22.74
C PRO A 305 26.21 -1.73 22.12
N TYR A 306 25.38 -0.79 21.62
CA TYR A 306 25.87 0.49 21.09
C TYR A 306 26.47 1.38 22.18
N LEU A 307 25.76 1.56 23.29
CA LEU A 307 26.24 2.35 24.44
C LEU A 307 27.61 1.89 24.93
N ASN A 308 27.81 0.57 25.03
CA ASN A 308 29.08 0.00 25.45
C ASN A 308 30.24 0.28 24.49
N LEU A 309 29.97 0.18 23.17
CA LEU A 309 31.00 0.52 22.16
C LEU A 309 31.45 1.99 22.25
N ILE A 310 30.52 2.92 22.53
CA ILE A 310 30.83 4.33 22.74
C ILE A 310 31.68 4.51 24.01
N ARG A 311 31.26 3.92 25.15
CA ARG A 311 31.95 4.01 26.43
C ARG A 311 33.36 3.41 26.40
N GLU A 312 33.54 2.37 25.57
CA GLU A 312 34.86 1.74 25.34
C GLU A 312 35.72 2.52 24.32
N GLY A 313 35.22 3.61 23.75
CA GLY A 313 35.90 4.41 22.71
C GLY A 313 36.10 3.68 21.38
N LYS A 314 35.31 2.62 21.11
CA LYS A 314 35.37 1.83 19.88
C LYS A 314 34.58 2.44 18.72
N VAL A 315 33.62 3.30 19.03
CA VAL A 315 32.86 4.13 18.08
C VAL A 315 32.65 5.53 18.66
N GLY A 316 32.49 6.53 17.78
CA GLY A 316 32.16 7.90 18.18
C GLY A 316 30.68 8.12 18.43
N THR A 317 30.30 9.39 18.64
CA THR A 317 28.90 9.81 18.84
C THR A 317 28.28 10.48 17.60
N THR A 318 29.04 10.64 16.52
CA THR A 318 28.57 11.36 15.32
C THR A 318 27.35 10.72 14.72
N GLU A 319 27.36 9.40 14.54
CA GLU A 319 26.23 8.62 14.00
C GLU A 319 25.04 8.63 14.97
N LEU A 320 25.30 8.59 16.27
CA LEU A 320 24.26 8.70 17.29
C LEU A 320 23.58 10.07 17.24
N ASP A 321 24.34 11.13 17.12
CA ASP A 321 23.81 12.49 17.05
C ASP A 321 23.00 12.70 15.76
N ASP A 322 23.40 12.14 14.62
CA ASP A 322 22.59 12.18 13.39
C ASP A 322 21.25 11.43 13.55
N LYS A 323 21.27 10.22 14.11
CA LYS A 323 20.03 9.45 14.39
C LYS A 323 19.10 10.25 15.31
N VAL A 324 19.63 10.81 16.37
CA VAL A 324 18.85 11.58 17.35
C VAL A 324 18.29 12.87 16.74
N ARG A 325 19.03 13.57 15.87
CA ARG A 325 18.51 14.73 15.11
C ARG A 325 17.28 14.36 14.29
N ARG A 326 17.34 13.25 13.58
CA ARG A 326 16.22 12.74 12.76
C ARG A 326 15.01 12.39 13.63
N ILE A 327 15.22 11.71 14.75
CA ILE A 327 14.17 11.33 15.70
C ILE A 327 13.55 12.58 16.35
N LEU A 328 14.36 13.56 16.78
CA LEU A 328 13.86 14.81 17.34
C LEU A 328 13.05 15.61 16.30
N ARG A 329 13.51 15.64 15.05
CA ARG A 329 12.78 16.27 13.93
C ARG A 329 11.42 15.62 13.75
N LEU A 330 11.35 14.27 13.78
CA LEU A 330 10.09 13.52 13.75
C LEU A 330 9.18 13.92 14.92
N ILE A 331 9.71 13.97 16.13
CA ILE A 331 8.97 14.35 17.35
C ILE A 331 8.40 15.76 17.22
N PHE A 332 9.19 16.72 16.73
CA PHE A 332 8.72 18.10 16.55
C PHE A 332 7.73 18.27 15.40
N ARG A 333 7.76 17.41 14.39
CA ARG A 333 6.76 17.35 13.32
C ARG A 333 5.44 16.70 13.79
N THR A 334 5.51 15.82 14.80
CA THR A 334 4.39 14.99 15.27
C THR A 334 3.93 15.38 16.68
N VAL A 335 4.33 14.64 17.71
CA VAL A 335 3.79 14.77 19.08
C VAL A 335 4.05 16.12 19.75
N MET A 336 5.09 16.82 19.37
CA MET A 336 5.42 18.17 19.85
C MET A 336 5.06 19.28 18.85
N ASN A 337 4.25 18.97 17.83
CA ASN A 337 3.66 19.99 16.94
C ASN A 337 2.36 20.50 17.57
N PRO A 338 2.29 21.76 18.02
CA PRO A 338 1.09 22.30 18.65
C PRO A 338 -0.07 22.55 17.66
N ASP A 339 0.25 22.69 16.36
CA ASP A 339 -0.71 23.02 15.30
C ASP A 339 -1.39 21.79 14.69
N ARG A 340 -1.02 20.58 15.14
CA ARG A 340 -1.66 19.37 14.64
C ARG A 340 -3.12 19.27 15.07
N PRO A 341 -4.04 18.81 14.19
CA PRO A 341 -5.46 18.67 14.54
C PRO A 341 -5.64 17.60 15.64
N TRP A 342 -6.85 17.53 16.21
CA TRP A 342 -7.18 16.51 17.23
C TRP A 342 -7.39 15.11 16.63
N GLY A 343 -7.75 15.05 15.35
CA GLY A 343 -8.19 13.84 14.68
C GLY A 343 -9.63 13.45 15.05
N SER A 344 -10.11 12.42 14.41
CA SER A 344 -11.41 11.80 14.69
C SER A 344 -11.31 10.28 14.52
N MET A 345 -12.25 9.55 15.09
CA MET A 345 -12.27 8.08 15.07
C MET A 345 -13.68 7.60 14.74
N LEU A 346 -13.79 6.60 13.86
CA LEU A 346 -15.08 5.96 13.53
C LEU A 346 -16.15 6.95 13.03
N SER A 347 -15.71 8.04 12.38
CA SER A 347 -16.65 9.06 11.92
C SER A 347 -17.43 8.58 10.69
N PRO A 348 -18.66 9.10 10.44
CA PRO A 348 -19.41 8.80 9.21
C PRO A 348 -18.60 9.12 7.95
N GLU A 349 -17.76 10.17 7.98
CA GLU A 349 -16.92 10.60 6.87
C GLU A 349 -15.84 9.56 6.55
N HIS A 350 -15.31 8.84 7.55
CA HIS A 350 -14.33 7.76 7.36
C HIS A 350 -14.98 6.55 6.66
N TYR A 351 -16.18 6.15 7.08
CA TYR A 351 -16.94 5.09 6.39
C TYR A 351 -17.30 5.50 4.96
N GLU A 352 -17.70 6.76 4.77
CA GLU A 352 -17.97 7.30 3.42
C GLU A 352 -16.70 7.31 2.55
N ALA A 353 -15.54 7.67 3.10
CA ALA A 353 -14.26 7.59 2.39
C ALA A 353 -13.94 6.14 2.00
N ALA A 354 -14.07 5.19 2.92
CA ALA A 354 -13.86 3.78 2.64
C ALA A 354 -14.79 3.28 1.51
N ARG A 355 -16.09 3.63 1.58
CA ARG A 355 -17.08 3.30 0.56
C ARG A 355 -16.73 3.87 -0.82
N ARG A 356 -16.42 5.17 -0.91
CA ARG A 356 -16.07 5.85 -2.16
C ARG A 356 -14.82 5.29 -2.82
N ILE A 357 -13.79 5.01 -2.02
CA ILE A 357 -12.55 4.40 -2.52
C ILE A 357 -12.84 3.00 -3.06
N GLY A 358 -13.64 2.20 -2.34
CA GLY A 358 -14.07 0.87 -2.78
C GLY A 358 -14.84 0.92 -4.10
N GLU A 359 -15.88 1.77 -4.18
CA GLU A 359 -16.68 1.97 -5.40
C GLU A 359 -15.83 2.37 -6.61
N GLU A 360 -14.83 3.23 -6.40
CA GLU A 360 -13.98 3.73 -7.48
C GLU A 360 -12.88 2.76 -7.89
N GLY A 361 -12.49 1.83 -6.98
CA GLY A 361 -11.44 0.85 -7.20
C GLY A 361 -11.92 -0.50 -7.75
N ILE A 362 -13.21 -0.85 -7.60
CA ILE A 362 -13.77 -2.10 -8.17
C ILE A 362 -13.61 -2.09 -9.69
N VAL A 363 -13.12 -3.22 -10.24
CA VAL A 363 -12.85 -3.34 -11.68
C VAL A 363 -13.81 -4.32 -12.35
N LEU A 364 -14.56 -3.84 -13.34
CA LEU A 364 -15.34 -4.69 -14.21
C LEU A 364 -14.41 -5.31 -15.27
N LEU A 365 -14.08 -6.59 -15.13
CA LEU A 365 -13.15 -7.30 -16.01
C LEU A 365 -13.83 -7.77 -17.31
N GLN A 366 -15.07 -8.25 -17.21
CA GLN A 366 -15.82 -8.79 -18.32
C GLN A 366 -17.33 -8.53 -18.12
N ASN A 367 -18.05 -8.23 -19.23
CA ASN A 367 -19.51 -8.06 -19.19
C ASN A 367 -20.14 -8.39 -20.57
N LYS A 368 -20.09 -9.67 -20.95
CA LYS A 368 -20.68 -10.18 -22.18
C LYS A 368 -22.20 -10.14 -22.08
N GLY A 369 -22.87 -9.66 -23.12
CA GLY A 369 -24.33 -9.58 -23.16
C GLY A 369 -24.94 -8.55 -22.19
N ASN A 370 -24.15 -7.67 -21.59
CA ASN A 370 -24.58 -6.67 -20.62
C ASN A 370 -25.39 -7.27 -19.45
N VAL A 371 -24.90 -8.37 -18.87
CA VAL A 371 -25.50 -9.01 -17.68
C VAL A 371 -25.48 -8.04 -16.49
N LEU A 372 -24.47 -7.22 -16.37
CA LEU A 372 -24.38 -6.11 -15.43
C LEU A 372 -24.68 -4.77 -16.13
N PRO A 373 -25.30 -3.80 -15.41
CA PRO A 373 -25.83 -3.93 -14.04
C PRO A 373 -27.10 -4.80 -14.00
N ILE A 374 -27.36 -5.40 -12.83
CA ILE A 374 -28.57 -6.19 -12.58
C ILE A 374 -29.80 -5.29 -12.72
N ASP A 375 -30.76 -5.70 -13.58
CA ASP A 375 -32.00 -4.97 -13.76
C ASP A 375 -33.02 -5.34 -12.68
N LEU A 376 -33.11 -4.53 -11.63
CA LEU A 376 -34.04 -4.75 -10.51
C LEU A 376 -35.52 -4.62 -10.86
N ASN A 377 -35.86 -4.14 -12.06
CA ASN A 377 -37.27 -4.15 -12.54
C ASN A 377 -37.68 -5.56 -13.03
N ARG A 378 -36.72 -6.37 -13.41
CA ARG A 378 -36.89 -7.72 -13.93
C ARG A 378 -36.52 -8.81 -12.94
N ALA A 379 -35.48 -8.58 -12.11
CA ALA A 379 -35.01 -9.53 -11.12
C ALA A 379 -36.06 -9.75 -10.00
N LYS A 380 -36.47 -11.00 -9.82
CA LYS A 380 -37.35 -11.43 -8.72
C LYS A 380 -36.57 -12.24 -7.68
N LYS A 381 -35.66 -13.09 -8.16
CA LYS A 381 -34.85 -13.95 -7.30
C LYS A 381 -33.37 -13.82 -7.71
N ILE A 382 -32.53 -13.47 -6.76
CA ILE A 382 -31.07 -13.40 -6.90
C ILE A 382 -30.45 -14.46 -5.97
N LEU A 383 -29.66 -15.35 -6.54
CA LEU A 383 -28.87 -16.31 -5.75
C LEU A 383 -27.47 -15.75 -5.53
N VAL A 384 -27.03 -15.72 -4.28
CA VAL A 384 -25.64 -15.44 -3.91
C VAL A 384 -24.98 -16.75 -3.45
N VAL A 385 -23.82 -17.07 -4.02
CA VAL A 385 -23.08 -18.31 -3.72
C VAL A 385 -21.66 -17.96 -3.30
N GLY A 386 -21.14 -18.65 -2.29
CA GLY A 386 -19.74 -18.58 -1.91
C GLY A 386 -19.47 -18.17 -0.48
N GLU A 387 -18.41 -18.70 0.11
CA GLU A 387 -18.02 -18.37 1.48
C GLU A 387 -17.64 -16.90 1.64
N ASN A 388 -16.94 -16.33 0.64
CA ASN A 388 -16.50 -14.93 0.69
C ASN A 388 -17.67 -13.94 0.70
N ALA A 389 -18.90 -14.38 0.40
CA ALA A 389 -20.10 -13.56 0.53
C ALA A 389 -20.45 -13.23 2.01
N ILE A 390 -20.02 -14.08 2.94
CA ILE A 390 -20.34 -13.97 4.37
C ILE A 390 -19.12 -13.87 5.28
N LYS A 391 -17.91 -14.17 4.76
CA LYS A 391 -16.67 -14.14 5.54
C LYS A 391 -16.24 -12.69 5.77
N MET A 392 -15.94 -12.36 7.04
CA MET A 392 -15.39 -11.05 7.38
C MET A 392 -13.91 -10.99 6.97
N MET A 393 -13.64 -10.17 5.97
CA MET A 393 -12.31 -10.01 5.38
C MET A 393 -12.06 -8.54 5.04
N THR A 394 -11.77 -7.76 6.08
CA THR A 394 -11.47 -6.33 5.89
C THR A 394 -10.29 -6.10 4.94
N VAL A 395 -9.22 -6.90 5.12
CA VAL A 395 -7.99 -6.91 4.32
C VAL A 395 -7.43 -8.34 4.28
N GLY A 396 -6.26 -8.54 3.66
CA GLY A 396 -5.51 -9.80 3.75
C GLY A 396 -5.02 -10.09 5.17
N GLY A 397 -4.35 -11.22 5.37
CA GLY A 397 -3.81 -11.64 6.66
C GLY A 397 -2.43 -11.06 6.94
N GLY A 398 -2.08 -10.95 8.21
CA GLY A 398 -0.76 -10.52 8.64
C GLY A 398 -0.78 -9.40 9.68
N SER A 399 0.36 -8.71 9.81
CA SER A 399 0.54 -7.59 10.73
C SER A 399 -0.47 -6.45 10.52
N SER A 400 -0.98 -6.29 9.30
CA SER A 400 -2.02 -5.31 8.94
C SER A 400 -3.45 -5.71 9.34
N SER A 401 -3.64 -6.82 10.07
CA SER A 401 -4.96 -7.27 10.54
C SER A 401 -5.60 -6.26 11.50
N LEU A 402 -6.91 -6.05 11.35
CA LEU A 402 -7.66 -4.97 12.00
C LEU A 402 -8.79 -5.51 12.90
N LYS A 403 -9.04 -4.80 14.00
CA LYS A 403 -10.23 -4.92 14.81
C LYS A 403 -11.20 -3.80 14.39
N VAL A 404 -12.21 -4.14 13.61
CA VAL A 404 -13.13 -3.15 13.07
C VAL A 404 -14.37 -2.99 13.95
N GLN A 405 -14.91 -1.77 13.99
CA GLN A 405 -16.16 -1.51 14.70
C GLN A 405 -17.35 -2.16 14.00
N ARG A 406 -17.35 -2.14 12.67
CA ARG A 406 -18.33 -2.82 11.83
C ARG A 406 -17.73 -3.18 10.48
N GLU A 407 -18.23 -4.25 9.93
CA GLU A 407 -17.97 -4.67 8.55
C GLU A 407 -19.30 -5.13 7.94
N LEU A 408 -19.62 -4.59 6.77
CA LEU A 408 -20.78 -5.01 6.01
C LEU A 408 -20.36 -6.08 5.01
N SER A 409 -20.83 -7.31 5.20
CA SER A 409 -20.53 -8.41 4.29
C SER A 409 -21.11 -8.16 2.88
N PRO A 410 -20.51 -8.72 1.82
CA PRO A 410 -21.10 -8.67 0.47
C PRO A 410 -22.56 -9.12 0.42
N LEU A 411 -22.91 -10.22 1.09
CA LEU A 411 -24.28 -10.73 1.14
C LEU A 411 -25.25 -9.74 1.80
N ASP A 412 -24.85 -9.15 2.93
CA ASP A 412 -25.71 -8.22 3.65
C ASP A 412 -25.88 -6.90 2.88
N GLY A 413 -24.81 -6.41 2.23
CA GLY A 413 -24.90 -5.25 1.34
C GLY A 413 -25.85 -5.47 0.17
N ILE A 414 -25.79 -6.62 -0.48
CA ILE A 414 -26.73 -7.00 -1.55
C ILE A 414 -28.15 -7.07 -1.01
N LYS A 415 -28.37 -7.78 0.11
CA LYS A 415 -29.71 -7.87 0.74
C LYS A 415 -30.30 -6.50 1.08
N GLN A 416 -29.51 -5.63 1.69
CA GLN A 416 -29.94 -4.27 2.04
C GLN A 416 -30.32 -3.47 0.78
N ARG A 417 -29.49 -3.55 -0.27
CA ARG A 417 -29.71 -2.76 -1.49
C ARG A 417 -30.93 -3.19 -2.29
N VAL A 418 -31.27 -4.48 -2.29
CA VAL A 418 -32.42 -5.00 -3.06
C VAL A 418 -33.66 -5.21 -2.24
N ALA A 419 -33.66 -4.84 -0.97
CA ALA A 419 -34.79 -5.00 -0.05
C ALA A 419 -36.12 -4.46 -0.68
N GLY A 420 -37.16 -5.28 -0.64
CA GLY A 420 -38.47 -4.95 -1.21
C GLY A 420 -38.56 -5.00 -2.74
N LYS A 421 -37.48 -5.37 -3.46
CA LYS A 421 -37.42 -5.44 -4.93
C LYS A 421 -37.24 -6.88 -5.42
N ALA A 422 -36.32 -7.63 -4.81
CA ALA A 422 -36.04 -9.01 -5.18
C ALA A 422 -35.78 -9.86 -3.93
N GLU A 423 -36.05 -11.14 -4.02
CA GLU A 423 -35.62 -12.14 -3.03
C GLU A 423 -34.16 -12.43 -3.19
N VAL A 424 -33.41 -12.52 -2.08
CA VAL A 424 -31.98 -12.94 -2.06
C VAL A 424 -31.88 -14.26 -1.34
N VAL A 425 -31.49 -15.29 -2.06
CA VAL A 425 -31.20 -16.63 -1.54
C VAL A 425 -29.69 -16.78 -1.43
N TYR A 426 -29.20 -17.50 -0.42
CA TYR A 426 -27.79 -17.78 -0.23
C TYR A 426 -27.54 -19.29 -0.22
N ALA A 427 -26.51 -19.74 -0.94
CA ALA A 427 -25.95 -21.07 -0.88
C ALA A 427 -24.45 -21.02 -0.63
N ARG A 428 -23.94 -21.94 0.20
CA ARG A 428 -22.52 -21.91 0.61
C ARG A 428 -21.55 -22.14 -0.56
N GLY A 429 -21.83 -23.12 -1.41
CA GLY A 429 -21.04 -23.48 -2.59
C GLY A 429 -19.70 -24.18 -2.29
N TYR A 430 -18.91 -23.63 -1.38
CA TYR A 430 -17.65 -24.23 -0.92
C TYR A 430 -17.37 -23.83 0.54
N VAL A 431 -16.46 -24.57 1.20
CA VAL A 431 -15.96 -24.27 2.54
C VAL A 431 -14.48 -23.94 2.45
N GLY A 432 -14.11 -22.75 2.89
CA GLY A 432 -12.73 -22.31 2.98
C GLY A 432 -12.07 -22.70 4.29
N ASP A 433 -10.90 -22.13 4.54
CA ASP A 433 -10.21 -22.30 5.81
C ASP A 433 -10.98 -21.59 6.94
N ALA A 434 -11.29 -22.32 8.01
CA ALA A 434 -11.94 -21.78 9.20
C ALA A 434 -10.99 -20.89 10.03
N SER A 435 -9.67 -21.08 9.90
CA SER A 435 -8.67 -20.25 10.56
C SER A 435 -8.52 -18.92 9.81
N GLY A 436 -9.05 -17.88 10.33
CA GLY A 436 -8.89 -16.53 9.74
C GLY A 436 -8.24 -15.55 10.69
N GLU A 437 -7.54 -16.08 11.71
CA GLU A 437 -6.97 -15.28 12.78
C GLU A 437 -5.46 -15.12 12.61
N TYR A 438 -5.01 -13.88 12.62
CA TYR A 438 -3.59 -13.57 12.62
C TYR A 438 -3.29 -12.60 13.76
N ASN A 439 -2.22 -12.87 14.51
CA ASN A 439 -1.76 -12.05 15.64
C ASN A 439 -2.90 -11.70 16.65
N GLY A 440 -3.77 -12.67 16.94
CA GLY A 440 -4.82 -12.51 17.94
C GLY A 440 -6.02 -11.64 17.53
N VAL A 441 -6.08 -11.17 16.27
CA VAL A 441 -7.28 -10.48 15.77
C VAL A 441 -8.32 -11.50 15.35
N VAL A 442 -9.32 -11.70 16.18
CA VAL A 442 -10.39 -12.71 16.03
C VAL A 442 -11.62 -12.06 15.43
N THR A 443 -12.17 -12.63 14.35
CA THR A 443 -13.42 -12.15 13.74
C THR A 443 -14.67 -12.62 14.49
N GLY A 444 -14.55 -13.63 15.33
CA GLY A 444 -15.66 -14.24 16.05
C GLY A 444 -16.64 -15.05 15.17
N GLN A 445 -16.35 -15.24 13.89
CA GLN A 445 -17.20 -16.00 13.00
C GLN A 445 -16.94 -17.51 13.12
N ASN A 446 -18.02 -18.31 13.23
CA ASN A 446 -17.97 -19.76 13.04
C ASN A 446 -18.48 -20.09 11.64
N LEU A 447 -17.55 -20.38 10.73
CA LEU A 447 -17.83 -20.72 9.34
C LEU A 447 -17.75 -22.22 9.05
N LYS A 448 -17.72 -23.07 10.10
CA LYS A 448 -17.67 -24.52 9.96
C LYS A 448 -18.94 -25.04 9.24
N ASP A 449 -18.71 -25.91 8.26
CA ASP A 449 -19.78 -26.59 7.56
C ASP A 449 -19.29 -28.03 7.28
N ASP A 450 -20.04 -29.02 7.71
CA ASP A 450 -19.64 -30.43 7.63
C ASP A 450 -20.17 -31.16 6.36
N ARG A 451 -20.84 -30.41 5.44
CA ARG A 451 -21.32 -30.94 4.16
C ARG A 451 -20.18 -31.19 3.19
N THR A 452 -20.36 -32.20 2.33
CA THR A 452 -19.34 -32.49 1.31
C THR A 452 -19.35 -31.43 0.17
N PRO A 453 -18.25 -31.28 -0.58
CA PRO A 453 -18.24 -30.37 -1.74
C PRO A 453 -19.35 -30.67 -2.74
N GLU A 454 -19.67 -31.96 -2.96
CA GLU A 454 -20.75 -32.39 -3.87
C GLU A 454 -22.12 -31.95 -3.39
N GLU A 455 -22.41 -32.04 -2.09
CA GLU A 455 -23.66 -31.58 -1.49
C GLU A 455 -23.81 -30.05 -1.61
N LEU A 456 -22.71 -29.30 -1.38
CA LEU A 456 -22.70 -27.84 -1.50
C LEU A 456 -22.90 -27.38 -2.95
N ILE A 457 -22.26 -28.04 -3.92
CA ILE A 457 -22.44 -27.76 -5.34
C ILE A 457 -23.88 -28.10 -5.78
N ALA A 458 -24.41 -29.25 -5.35
CA ALA A 458 -25.78 -29.68 -5.72
C ALA A 458 -26.85 -28.70 -5.22
N GLU A 459 -26.70 -28.19 -3.97
CA GLU A 459 -27.57 -27.13 -3.43
C GLU A 459 -27.48 -25.87 -4.28
N ALA A 460 -26.29 -25.39 -4.54
CA ALA A 460 -26.06 -24.15 -5.29
C ALA A 460 -26.62 -24.25 -6.73
N VAL A 461 -26.40 -25.36 -7.42
CA VAL A 461 -26.92 -25.62 -8.77
C VAL A 461 -28.43 -25.69 -8.79
N LYS A 462 -29.06 -26.34 -7.77
CA LYS A 462 -30.53 -26.40 -7.66
C LYS A 462 -31.12 -25.01 -7.56
N GLU A 463 -30.61 -24.17 -6.69
CA GLU A 463 -31.11 -22.80 -6.50
C GLU A 463 -30.81 -21.90 -7.73
N ALA A 464 -29.66 -22.15 -8.40
CA ALA A 464 -29.26 -21.38 -9.59
C ALA A 464 -30.21 -21.52 -10.76
N ARG A 465 -30.85 -22.69 -10.94
CA ARG A 465 -31.78 -22.95 -12.03
C ARG A 465 -33.05 -22.08 -11.97
N ASP A 466 -33.46 -21.72 -10.76
CA ASP A 466 -34.68 -20.95 -10.50
C ASP A 466 -34.40 -19.45 -10.26
N ALA A 467 -33.12 -19.03 -10.27
CA ALA A 467 -32.71 -17.65 -10.04
C ALA A 467 -32.67 -16.84 -11.36
N ASP A 468 -33.08 -15.59 -11.33
CA ASP A 468 -32.95 -14.66 -12.47
C ASP A 468 -31.46 -14.27 -12.67
N TYR A 469 -30.71 -14.13 -11.57
CA TYR A 469 -29.28 -13.86 -11.55
C TYR A 469 -28.57 -14.72 -10.49
N VAL A 470 -27.37 -15.14 -10.80
CA VAL A 470 -26.47 -15.84 -9.86
C VAL A 470 -25.23 -15.02 -9.66
N ILE A 471 -24.88 -14.73 -8.41
CA ILE A 471 -23.66 -14.01 -8.03
C ILE A 471 -22.79 -14.98 -7.23
N PHE A 472 -21.72 -15.47 -7.83
CA PHE A 472 -20.70 -16.22 -7.12
C PHE A 472 -19.69 -15.23 -6.52
N ILE A 473 -19.46 -15.28 -5.21
CA ILE A 473 -18.50 -14.44 -4.49
C ILE A 473 -17.46 -15.34 -3.85
N GLY A 474 -16.27 -15.33 -4.45
CA GLY A 474 -15.14 -16.18 -4.07
C GLY A 474 -13.81 -15.47 -4.29
N GLY A 475 -12.77 -16.25 -4.50
CA GLY A 475 -11.41 -15.73 -4.68
C GLY A 475 -10.43 -16.23 -3.63
N LEU A 476 -9.56 -15.36 -3.18
CA LEU A 476 -8.60 -15.62 -2.10
C LEU A 476 -9.19 -15.21 -0.75
N ASN A 477 -8.44 -15.45 0.30
CA ASN A 477 -8.78 -15.01 1.65
C ASN A 477 -7.50 -14.69 2.44
N LYS A 478 -7.64 -14.35 3.73
CA LYS A 478 -6.53 -13.96 4.61
C LYS A 478 -5.79 -15.14 5.26
N SER A 479 -6.05 -16.37 4.84
CA SER A 479 -5.41 -17.56 5.40
C SER A 479 -3.98 -17.73 4.87
N ASN A 480 -3.18 -18.46 5.61
CA ASN A 480 -1.81 -18.81 5.22
C ASN A 480 -1.80 -19.51 3.84
N GLY A 481 -0.91 -19.08 2.95
CA GLY A 481 -0.83 -19.58 1.57
C GLY A 481 -1.88 -18.99 0.62
N GLN A 482 -2.58 -17.93 1.07
CA GLN A 482 -3.47 -17.08 0.29
C GLN A 482 -2.91 -15.64 0.23
N ASP A 483 -3.71 -14.61 0.48
CA ASP A 483 -3.24 -13.23 0.66
C ASP A 483 -2.90 -13.00 2.14
N CYS A 484 -1.72 -13.43 2.56
CA CYS A 484 -1.30 -13.40 3.95
C CYS A 484 0.22 -13.20 4.08
N GLU A 485 0.62 -12.35 5.02
CA GLU A 485 2.03 -12.18 5.41
C GLU A 485 2.63 -13.51 5.89
N ASP A 486 3.96 -13.64 5.82
CA ASP A 486 4.76 -14.84 6.14
C ASP A 486 4.51 -16.05 5.22
N SER A 487 3.72 -15.90 4.18
CA SER A 487 3.44 -16.99 3.26
C SER A 487 3.18 -16.50 1.84
N ASP A 488 3.61 -17.30 0.88
CA ASP A 488 3.29 -17.10 -0.53
C ASP A 488 2.33 -18.18 -1.02
N ARG A 489 1.57 -17.84 -2.05
CA ARG A 489 0.71 -18.79 -2.76
C ARG A 489 1.55 -19.85 -3.50
N LYS A 490 1.00 -21.06 -3.62
CA LYS A 490 1.66 -22.18 -4.34
C LYS A 490 1.37 -22.20 -5.84
N GLY A 491 0.42 -21.41 -6.30
CA GLY A 491 0.01 -21.33 -7.71
C GLY A 491 -1.09 -20.29 -7.93
N LEU A 492 -1.49 -20.11 -9.20
CA LEU A 492 -2.52 -19.13 -9.58
C LEU A 492 -3.95 -19.61 -9.37
N GLY A 493 -4.19 -20.93 -9.23
CA GLY A 493 -5.53 -21.50 -9.11
C GLY A 493 -6.25 -21.08 -7.83
N LEU A 494 -7.57 -21.13 -7.86
CA LEU A 494 -8.40 -20.97 -6.67
C LEU A 494 -8.36 -22.22 -5.80
N SER A 495 -8.31 -22.00 -4.47
CA SER A 495 -8.39 -23.09 -3.47
C SER A 495 -9.84 -23.55 -3.25
N TYR A 496 -10.01 -24.63 -2.49
CA TYR A 496 -11.31 -25.10 -1.97
C TYR A 496 -12.31 -25.56 -3.04
N GLY A 497 -11.85 -25.94 -4.23
CA GLY A 497 -12.73 -26.42 -5.30
C GLY A 497 -13.61 -25.36 -5.95
N GLN A 498 -13.32 -24.08 -5.77
CA GLN A 498 -14.13 -22.97 -6.28
C GLN A 498 -14.33 -23.01 -7.80
N ASP A 499 -13.32 -23.42 -8.58
CA ASP A 499 -13.43 -23.52 -10.05
C ASP A 499 -14.54 -24.51 -10.47
N ALA A 500 -14.72 -25.63 -9.76
CA ALA A 500 -15.77 -26.60 -10.02
C ALA A 500 -17.17 -26.01 -9.71
N VAL A 501 -17.30 -25.23 -8.64
CA VAL A 501 -18.55 -24.53 -8.30
C VAL A 501 -18.91 -23.54 -9.40
N ILE A 502 -17.95 -22.72 -9.86
CA ILE A 502 -18.17 -21.70 -10.90
C ILE A 502 -18.61 -22.36 -12.21
N SER A 503 -17.92 -23.43 -12.65
CA SER A 503 -18.29 -24.16 -13.89
C SER A 503 -19.69 -24.77 -13.80
N ALA A 504 -20.05 -25.39 -12.67
CA ALA A 504 -21.38 -25.96 -12.46
C ALA A 504 -22.49 -24.88 -12.45
N LEU A 505 -22.22 -23.70 -11.89
CA LEU A 505 -23.14 -22.58 -11.92
C LEU A 505 -23.29 -21.97 -13.33
N ALA A 506 -22.20 -21.91 -14.12
CA ALA A 506 -22.22 -21.42 -15.51
C ALA A 506 -23.07 -22.32 -16.43
N GLU A 507 -23.06 -23.63 -16.19
CA GLU A 507 -23.98 -24.58 -16.88
C GLU A 507 -25.46 -24.38 -16.47
N ALA A 508 -25.66 -24.08 -15.16
CA ALA A 508 -27.01 -23.99 -14.59
C ALA A 508 -27.74 -22.67 -14.93
N ASN A 509 -26.98 -21.54 -15.03
CA ASN A 509 -27.56 -20.20 -15.22
C ASN A 509 -26.71 -19.32 -16.12
N LYS A 510 -27.32 -18.72 -17.15
CA LYS A 510 -26.63 -17.87 -18.14
C LYS A 510 -26.36 -16.41 -17.64
N ASN A 511 -26.99 -16.02 -16.54
CA ASN A 511 -26.78 -14.72 -15.90
C ASN A 511 -25.86 -14.86 -14.67
N LEU A 512 -24.79 -15.68 -14.79
CA LEU A 512 -23.79 -15.84 -13.76
C LEU A 512 -22.85 -14.63 -13.74
N ILE A 513 -22.67 -14.06 -12.56
CA ILE A 513 -21.69 -13.01 -12.25
C ILE A 513 -20.68 -13.61 -11.28
N VAL A 514 -19.39 -13.57 -11.61
CA VAL A 514 -18.33 -13.97 -10.70
C VAL A 514 -17.66 -12.74 -10.12
N VAL A 515 -17.69 -12.63 -8.80
CA VAL A 515 -17.02 -11.59 -8.01
C VAL A 515 -15.79 -12.21 -7.38
N ASN A 516 -14.61 -11.76 -7.79
CA ASN A 516 -13.32 -12.22 -7.27
C ASN A 516 -12.80 -11.27 -6.21
N ILE A 517 -12.73 -11.72 -4.96
CA ILE A 517 -12.07 -11.02 -3.86
C ILE A 517 -10.63 -11.51 -3.76
N SER A 518 -9.65 -10.67 -4.08
CA SER A 518 -8.23 -11.02 -3.97
C SER A 518 -7.35 -9.77 -4.07
N GLY A 519 -6.18 -9.80 -3.44
CA GLY A 519 -5.10 -8.82 -3.66
C GLY A 519 -4.14 -9.23 -4.78
N ASN A 520 -4.40 -10.38 -5.42
CA ASN A 520 -3.54 -10.98 -6.43
C ASN A 520 -4.32 -11.39 -7.68
N ALA A 521 -3.60 -11.55 -8.79
CA ALA A 521 -4.14 -12.23 -9.97
C ALA A 521 -4.42 -13.72 -9.66
N ILE A 522 -5.49 -14.23 -10.26
CA ILE A 522 -5.88 -15.65 -10.20
C ILE A 522 -6.02 -16.22 -11.60
N ALA A 523 -5.84 -17.53 -11.74
CA ALA A 523 -6.23 -18.24 -12.95
C ALA A 523 -7.75 -18.35 -13.03
N MET A 524 -8.30 -18.18 -14.23
CA MET A 524 -9.75 -18.24 -14.49
C MET A 524 -10.02 -19.23 -15.63
N PRO A 525 -9.93 -20.55 -15.40
CA PRO A 525 -10.16 -21.53 -16.46
C PRO A 525 -11.57 -21.43 -17.09
N TRP A 526 -12.52 -20.95 -16.32
CA TRP A 526 -13.91 -20.75 -16.66
C TRP A 526 -14.21 -19.38 -17.33
N VAL A 527 -13.23 -18.56 -17.65
CA VAL A 527 -13.41 -17.16 -18.16
C VAL A 527 -14.29 -17.08 -19.42
N ASN A 528 -14.27 -18.11 -20.26
CA ASN A 528 -15.09 -18.15 -21.47
C ASN A 528 -16.55 -18.57 -21.20
N GLU A 529 -16.83 -19.23 -20.11
CA GLU A 529 -18.13 -19.76 -19.70
C GLU A 529 -18.95 -18.70 -18.94
N VAL A 530 -18.27 -17.78 -18.25
CA VAL A 530 -18.89 -16.77 -17.38
C VAL A 530 -19.10 -15.47 -18.16
N PRO A 531 -20.31 -14.91 -18.21
CA PRO A 531 -20.57 -13.67 -18.95
C PRO A 531 -20.05 -12.41 -18.24
N ALA A 532 -20.11 -12.32 -16.89
CA ALA A 532 -19.69 -11.15 -16.15
C ALA A 532 -18.71 -11.49 -15.03
N ILE A 533 -17.61 -10.73 -14.94
CA ILE A 533 -16.54 -10.93 -13.96
C ILE A 533 -16.17 -9.57 -13.37
N VAL A 534 -16.15 -9.51 -12.03
CA VAL A 534 -15.79 -8.33 -11.25
C VAL A 534 -14.59 -8.66 -10.35
N GLN A 535 -13.56 -7.83 -10.36
CA GLN A 535 -12.48 -7.84 -9.39
C GLN A 535 -12.83 -6.88 -8.26
N ASP A 536 -13.06 -7.42 -7.07
CA ASP A 536 -13.66 -6.70 -5.94
C ASP A 536 -12.65 -6.29 -4.86
N TRP A 537 -11.45 -6.88 -4.86
CA TRP A 537 -10.39 -6.64 -3.86
C TRP A 537 -10.83 -6.98 -2.42
N TYR A 538 -10.12 -6.42 -1.42
CA TYR A 538 -10.54 -6.33 -0.02
C TYR A 538 -10.98 -4.89 0.21
N LEU A 539 -12.25 -4.67 0.47
CA LEU A 539 -12.86 -3.33 0.47
C LEU A 539 -13.08 -2.72 1.86
N GLY A 540 -12.56 -3.37 2.90
CA GLY A 540 -12.68 -2.84 4.25
C GLY A 540 -14.10 -2.89 4.81
N SER A 541 -14.41 -1.92 5.68
CA SER A 541 -15.67 -1.87 6.44
C SER A 541 -16.93 -1.79 5.58
N GLU A 542 -16.86 -1.17 4.40
CA GLU A 542 -18.00 -0.92 3.53
C GLU A 542 -18.05 -1.84 2.28
N ALA A 543 -17.41 -3.02 2.37
CA ALA A 543 -17.31 -3.96 1.26
C ALA A 543 -18.65 -4.29 0.62
N GLY A 544 -19.66 -4.61 1.42
CA GLY A 544 -21.01 -4.94 0.93
C GLY A 544 -21.71 -3.77 0.28
N SER A 545 -21.56 -2.54 0.81
CA SER A 545 -22.17 -1.32 0.23
C SER A 545 -21.56 -1.02 -1.15
N SER A 546 -20.24 -1.03 -1.25
CA SER A 546 -19.50 -0.71 -2.47
C SER A 546 -19.80 -1.71 -3.58
N LEU A 547 -19.73 -3.00 -3.28
CA LEU A 547 -20.04 -4.06 -4.24
C LEU A 547 -21.50 -3.99 -4.73
N ALA A 548 -22.46 -3.84 -3.81
CA ALA A 548 -23.87 -3.76 -4.18
C ALA A 548 -24.18 -2.56 -5.08
N ALA A 549 -23.56 -1.40 -4.84
CA ALA A 549 -23.71 -0.21 -5.66
C ALA A 549 -23.25 -0.44 -7.12
N ILE A 550 -22.14 -1.15 -7.29
CA ILE A 550 -21.62 -1.54 -8.62
C ILE A 550 -22.57 -2.54 -9.28
N LEU A 551 -22.92 -3.64 -8.60
CA LEU A 551 -23.72 -4.71 -9.18
C LEU A 551 -25.12 -4.23 -9.62
N MET A 552 -25.72 -3.30 -8.88
CA MET A 552 -27.06 -2.76 -9.16
C MET A 552 -27.04 -1.51 -10.06
N GLY A 553 -25.84 -1.03 -10.44
CA GLY A 553 -25.65 0.10 -11.35
C GLY A 553 -25.96 1.47 -10.74
N ASP A 554 -25.92 1.61 -9.41
CA ASP A 554 -25.97 2.91 -8.73
C ASP A 554 -24.70 3.68 -9.01
N ILE A 555 -23.58 2.97 -9.06
CA ILE A 555 -22.25 3.46 -9.44
C ILE A 555 -21.84 2.75 -10.74
N ASN A 556 -21.32 3.52 -11.69
CA ASN A 556 -20.72 2.99 -12.90
C ASN A 556 -19.25 2.62 -12.62
N PRO A 557 -18.83 1.35 -12.80
CA PRO A 557 -17.46 0.94 -12.53
C PRO A 557 -16.45 1.77 -13.34
N SER A 558 -15.37 2.15 -12.70
CA SER A 558 -14.33 2.98 -13.29
C SER A 558 -12.91 2.57 -12.88
N GLY A 559 -12.79 1.53 -12.07
CA GLY A 559 -11.51 0.98 -11.65
C GLY A 559 -10.74 0.37 -12.84
N LYS A 560 -9.41 0.41 -12.77
CA LYS A 560 -8.49 -0.18 -13.75
C LYS A 560 -7.47 -1.04 -13.03
N LEU A 561 -7.11 -2.19 -13.61
CA LEU A 561 -6.14 -3.11 -12.99
C LEU A 561 -4.78 -2.45 -12.76
N PRO A 562 -4.22 -2.51 -11.54
CA PRO A 562 -2.88 -2.01 -11.25
C PRO A 562 -1.78 -3.02 -11.56
N PHE A 563 -2.13 -4.22 -12.03
CA PHE A 563 -1.20 -5.25 -12.47
C PHE A 563 -1.84 -6.16 -13.53
N THR A 564 -0.99 -6.84 -14.27
CA THR A 564 -1.34 -7.80 -15.32
C THR A 564 -1.86 -9.10 -14.72
N PHE A 565 -2.96 -9.63 -15.23
CA PHE A 565 -3.42 -11.00 -14.97
C PHE A 565 -2.82 -11.95 -16.00
N PRO A 566 -1.85 -12.81 -15.66
CA PRO A 566 -1.35 -13.81 -16.58
C PRO A 566 -2.35 -14.95 -16.79
N VAL A 567 -2.29 -15.64 -17.92
CA VAL A 567 -3.11 -16.86 -18.15
C VAL A 567 -2.60 -18.00 -17.28
N LYS A 568 -1.28 -18.13 -17.19
CA LYS A 568 -0.58 -19.14 -16.39
C LYS A 568 0.68 -18.56 -15.75
N LEU A 569 1.19 -19.22 -14.74
CA LEU A 569 2.31 -18.72 -13.95
C LEU A 569 3.59 -18.50 -14.77
N GLU A 570 3.84 -19.35 -15.77
CA GLU A 570 4.99 -19.23 -16.66
C GLU A 570 4.94 -17.99 -17.58
N ASP A 571 3.78 -17.35 -17.70
CA ASP A 571 3.67 -16.08 -18.43
C ASP A 571 4.21 -14.91 -17.58
N CYS A 572 4.41 -15.12 -16.28
CA CYS A 572 5.03 -14.14 -15.39
C CYS A 572 6.56 -14.25 -15.48
N PRO A 573 7.28 -13.15 -15.77
CA PRO A 573 8.73 -13.16 -16.00
C PRO A 573 9.54 -13.59 -14.78
N ALA A 574 9.08 -13.33 -13.56
CA ALA A 574 9.71 -13.78 -12.34
C ALA A 574 9.84 -15.33 -12.28
N HIS A 575 8.94 -16.05 -12.96
CA HIS A 575 8.91 -17.52 -12.98
C HIS A 575 9.49 -18.12 -14.28
N SER A 576 9.54 -17.37 -15.37
CA SER A 576 10.05 -17.84 -16.65
C SER A 576 11.50 -17.43 -16.93
N LEU A 577 11.97 -16.32 -16.41
CA LEU A 577 13.32 -15.76 -16.58
C LEU A 577 14.05 -15.62 -15.26
N GLY A 578 13.39 -15.11 -14.23
CA GLY A 578 13.92 -14.91 -12.89
C GLY A 578 13.92 -16.20 -12.07
N GLU A 579 14.35 -16.07 -10.84
CA GLU A 579 14.28 -17.12 -9.83
C GLU A 579 13.24 -16.68 -8.78
N TYR A 580 12.32 -17.58 -8.43
CA TYR A 580 11.34 -17.31 -7.37
C TYR A 580 11.75 -17.96 -6.05
N THR A 581 12.17 -19.22 -6.07
CA THR A 581 12.55 -19.97 -4.87
C THR A 581 14.03 -19.89 -4.52
N GLY A 582 14.88 -19.45 -5.44
CA GLY A 582 16.31 -19.26 -5.25
C GLY A 582 17.08 -20.56 -4.92
N LYS A 583 18.37 -20.39 -4.67
CA LYS A 583 19.28 -21.46 -4.24
C LYS A 583 19.84 -21.13 -2.86
N ARG A 584 19.70 -22.08 -1.93
CA ARG A 584 20.26 -21.95 -0.59
C ARG A 584 21.77 -22.15 -0.60
N SER A 585 22.50 -21.18 -0.09
CA SER A 585 23.93 -21.27 0.20
C SER A 585 24.16 -20.96 1.69
N LYS A 586 24.41 -22.02 2.48
CA LYS A 586 24.44 -21.95 3.94
C LYS A 586 23.10 -21.44 4.49
N ASP A 587 23.09 -20.31 5.18
CA ASP A 587 21.91 -19.73 5.81
C ASP A 587 21.20 -18.68 4.92
N ILE A 588 21.79 -18.33 3.75
CA ILE A 588 21.29 -17.34 2.81
C ILE A 588 20.75 -18.02 1.55
N ILE A 589 19.70 -17.45 0.98
CA ILE A 589 19.09 -17.86 -0.28
C ILE A 589 19.26 -16.74 -1.29
N ASP A 590 20.09 -16.96 -2.30
CA ASP A 590 20.22 -16.04 -3.42
C ASP A 590 19.04 -16.18 -4.37
N ILE A 591 18.34 -15.06 -4.65
CA ILE A 591 17.24 -15.00 -5.61
C ILE A 591 17.57 -13.97 -6.69
N LYS A 592 17.64 -14.42 -7.93
CA LYS A 592 18.00 -13.58 -9.06
C LYS A 592 16.78 -13.02 -9.78
N TYR A 593 16.75 -11.71 -9.93
CA TYR A 593 15.75 -10.98 -10.69
C TYR A 593 16.21 -10.83 -12.16
N ASN A 594 16.41 -11.98 -12.84
CA ASN A 594 16.94 -12.02 -14.21
C ASN A 594 16.00 -11.41 -15.25
N GLU A 595 14.74 -11.20 -14.92
CA GLU A 595 13.79 -10.47 -15.75
C GLU A 595 14.15 -8.98 -15.88
N SER A 596 15.00 -8.45 -15.00
CA SER A 596 15.45 -7.06 -15.00
C SER A 596 14.26 -6.10 -15.03
N ILE A 597 14.24 -5.13 -15.95
CA ILE A 597 13.17 -4.13 -16.08
C ILE A 597 11.86 -4.68 -16.67
N PHE A 598 11.84 -5.94 -17.12
CA PHE A 598 10.68 -6.53 -17.78
C PHE A 598 9.69 -7.15 -16.78
N VAL A 599 9.10 -6.33 -15.90
CA VAL A 599 8.08 -6.73 -14.93
C VAL A 599 6.69 -6.42 -15.49
N GLY A 600 5.72 -7.30 -15.24
CA GLY A 600 4.32 -7.08 -15.58
C GLY A 600 4.05 -6.84 -17.06
N TYR A 601 3.32 -5.78 -17.41
CA TYR A 601 2.98 -5.45 -18.80
C TYR A 601 4.20 -5.18 -19.68
N ARG A 602 5.33 -4.74 -19.12
CA ARG A 602 6.59 -4.55 -19.87
C ARG A 602 7.07 -5.85 -20.51
N TRP A 603 6.87 -6.96 -19.79
CA TRP A 603 7.13 -8.30 -20.31
C TRP A 603 6.03 -8.77 -21.27
N ALA A 604 4.76 -8.60 -20.90
CA ALA A 604 3.62 -9.01 -21.74
C ALA A 604 3.68 -8.35 -23.13
N ASP A 605 4.01 -7.07 -23.20
CA ASP A 605 4.16 -6.33 -24.46
C ASP A 605 5.32 -6.88 -25.33
N LYS A 606 6.40 -7.35 -24.70
CA LYS A 606 7.55 -7.95 -25.41
C LYS A 606 7.20 -9.33 -25.98
N GLN A 607 6.27 -10.04 -25.37
CA GLN A 607 5.85 -11.39 -25.75
C GLN A 607 4.72 -11.37 -26.78
N LYS A 608 5.05 -11.25 -28.06
CA LYS A 608 4.04 -11.13 -29.14
C LYS A 608 3.05 -12.32 -29.21
N LYS A 609 3.39 -13.49 -28.68
CA LYS A 609 2.60 -14.72 -28.73
C LYS A 609 1.77 -14.98 -27.50
N VAL A 610 2.07 -14.33 -26.38
CA VAL A 610 1.39 -14.53 -25.09
C VAL A 610 0.56 -13.29 -24.80
N LYS A 611 -0.76 -13.44 -24.78
CA LYS A 611 -1.66 -12.37 -24.36
C LYS A 611 -1.99 -12.59 -22.89
N PRO A 612 -1.96 -11.55 -22.06
CA PRO A 612 -2.44 -11.66 -20.69
C PRO A 612 -3.94 -12.00 -20.68
N LEU A 613 -4.41 -12.62 -19.60
CA LEU A 613 -5.82 -12.84 -19.36
C LEU A 613 -6.57 -11.49 -19.30
N PHE A 614 -6.04 -10.57 -18.50
CA PHE A 614 -6.43 -9.16 -18.49
C PHE A 614 -5.16 -8.29 -18.39
N PRO A 615 -5.01 -7.28 -19.27
CA PRO A 615 -3.81 -6.45 -19.28
C PRO A 615 -3.81 -5.41 -18.16
N PHE A 616 -2.64 -4.92 -17.79
CA PHE A 616 -2.47 -3.74 -16.95
C PHE A 616 -3.30 -2.56 -17.44
N GLY A 617 -3.96 -1.85 -16.54
CA GLY A 617 -4.83 -0.72 -16.86
C GLY A 617 -6.21 -1.10 -17.41
N HIS A 618 -6.54 -2.42 -17.54
CA HIS A 618 -7.84 -2.88 -18.02
C HIS A 618 -8.95 -2.64 -16.99
N GLY A 619 -10.10 -2.25 -17.47
CA GLY A 619 -11.34 -2.14 -16.71
C GLY A 619 -12.44 -1.58 -17.61
N LEU A 620 -13.61 -2.19 -17.57
CA LEU A 620 -14.79 -1.82 -18.35
C LEU A 620 -15.70 -0.84 -17.59
N SER A 621 -16.63 -0.27 -18.31
CA SER A 621 -17.67 0.64 -17.80
C SER A 621 -19.03 0.20 -18.30
N TYR A 622 -20.11 0.64 -17.65
CA TYR A 622 -21.49 0.51 -18.15
C TYR A 622 -21.84 1.55 -19.23
N THR A 623 -20.88 2.42 -19.58
CA THR A 623 -20.96 3.36 -20.69
C THR A 623 -19.80 3.11 -21.66
N THR A 624 -19.77 3.84 -22.77
CA THR A 624 -18.71 3.74 -23.78
C THR A 624 -18.03 5.08 -23.99
N PHE A 625 -16.71 5.02 -24.28
CA PHE A 625 -15.91 6.21 -24.51
C PHE A 625 -15.25 6.17 -25.90
N GLU A 626 -15.29 7.29 -26.60
CA GLU A 626 -14.61 7.50 -27.85
C GLU A 626 -13.45 8.47 -27.67
N TYR A 627 -12.29 8.09 -28.17
CA TYR A 627 -11.09 8.91 -28.12
C TYR A 627 -10.90 9.61 -29.48
N GLY A 628 -10.67 10.92 -29.43
CA GLY A 628 -10.23 11.68 -30.59
C GLY A 628 -8.79 11.34 -30.95
N LYS A 629 -8.34 11.84 -32.10
CA LYS A 629 -6.95 11.68 -32.52
C LYS A 629 -6.03 12.50 -31.59
N PRO A 630 -5.02 11.89 -30.95
CA PRO A 630 -4.09 12.63 -30.13
C PRO A 630 -3.18 13.53 -31.00
N THR A 631 -2.80 14.67 -30.43
CA THR A 631 -1.94 15.67 -31.07
C THR A 631 -0.85 16.13 -30.10
N ALA A 632 0.26 16.61 -30.64
CA ALA A 632 1.29 17.30 -29.87
C ALA A 632 1.45 18.74 -30.36
N ASP A 633 1.88 19.62 -29.46
CA ASP A 633 2.16 21.03 -29.76
C ASP A 633 3.40 21.22 -30.64
N SER A 634 4.31 20.23 -30.68
CA SER A 634 5.51 20.20 -31.51
C SER A 634 5.81 18.78 -32.01
N LYS A 635 6.59 18.66 -33.06
CA LYS A 635 7.18 17.40 -33.55
C LYS A 635 8.55 17.13 -32.96
N THR A 636 9.14 18.11 -32.27
CA THR A 636 10.46 18.01 -31.68
C THR A 636 10.42 18.57 -30.26
N MET A 637 11.24 18.01 -29.38
CA MET A 637 11.44 18.45 -27.99
C MET A 637 12.93 18.68 -27.78
N GLN A 638 13.31 19.79 -27.15
CA GLN A 638 14.69 20.04 -26.74
C GLN A 638 14.97 19.26 -25.44
N ALA A 639 16.25 18.97 -25.17
CA ALA A 639 16.63 18.17 -24.00
C ALA A 639 16.23 18.78 -22.66
N ASP A 640 16.11 20.11 -22.57
CA ASP A 640 15.68 20.87 -21.40
C ASP A 640 14.23 21.41 -21.53
N GLY A 641 13.53 21.03 -22.60
CA GLY A 641 12.16 21.46 -22.88
C GLY A 641 11.09 20.46 -22.44
N THR A 642 9.86 20.80 -22.81
CA THR A 642 8.69 19.94 -22.61
C THR A 642 7.91 19.78 -23.92
N LEU A 643 7.13 18.70 -24.02
CA LEU A 643 6.18 18.47 -25.11
C LEU A 643 4.79 18.27 -24.52
N THR A 644 3.80 18.97 -25.05
CA THR A 644 2.41 18.83 -24.63
C THR A 644 1.64 17.92 -25.58
N VAL A 645 1.05 16.86 -25.05
CA VAL A 645 0.18 15.93 -25.79
C VAL A 645 -1.25 16.09 -25.33
N LYS A 646 -2.20 16.19 -26.30
CA LYS A 646 -3.61 16.39 -26.05
C LYS A 646 -4.45 15.32 -26.73
N VAL A 647 -5.52 14.91 -26.10
CA VAL A 647 -6.54 14.01 -26.65
C VAL A 647 -7.93 14.37 -26.12
N SER A 648 -8.94 14.34 -26.97
CA SER A 648 -10.33 14.46 -26.52
C SER A 648 -10.90 13.07 -26.18
N VAL A 649 -11.74 13.02 -25.14
CA VAL A 649 -12.49 11.82 -24.77
C VAL A 649 -13.95 12.20 -24.62
N LYS A 650 -14.82 11.44 -25.30
CA LYS A 650 -16.28 11.63 -25.31
C LYS A 650 -16.98 10.42 -24.71
N ASN A 651 -17.93 10.66 -23.85
CA ASN A 651 -18.88 9.63 -23.42
C ASN A 651 -19.95 9.45 -24.48
N THR A 652 -19.96 8.31 -25.15
CA THR A 652 -20.93 7.99 -26.23
C THR A 652 -22.11 7.17 -25.77
N GLY A 653 -22.14 6.75 -24.51
CA GLY A 653 -23.24 5.98 -23.95
C GLY A 653 -24.28 6.85 -23.23
N ALA A 654 -25.25 6.19 -22.59
CA ALA A 654 -26.38 6.82 -21.94
C ALA A 654 -26.21 7.06 -20.43
N ARG A 655 -25.10 6.69 -19.84
CA ARG A 655 -24.80 6.84 -18.40
C ARG A 655 -23.58 7.73 -18.20
N GLU A 656 -23.59 8.51 -17.13
CA GLU A 656 -22.37 9.16 -16.63
C GLU A 656 -21.33 8.11 -16.29
N GLY A 657 -20.08 8.38 -16.60
CA GLY A 657 -18.99 7.47 -16.29
C GLY A 657 -17.64 8.19 -16.15
N GLN A 658 -16.67 7.45 -15.65
CA GLN A 658 -15.30 7.94 -15.54
C GLN A 658 -14.39 7.06 -16.39
N GLU A 659 -13.45 7.70 -17.08
CA GLU A 659 -12.43 7.02 -17.89
C GLU A 659 -11.03 7.42 -17.43
N VAL A 660 -10.10 6.47 -17.44
CA VAL A 660 -8.68 6.71 -17.17
C VAL A 660 -7.92 6.74 -18.48
N VAL A 661 -7.52 7.94 -18.88
CA VAL A 661 -6.66 8.15 -20.04
C VAL A 661 -5.22 7.90 -19.63
N GLN A 662 -4.55 6.98 -20.30
CA GLN A 662 -3.19 6.54 -20.00
C GLN A 662 -2.22 7.02 -21.08
N LEU A 663 -1.10 7.64 -20.66
CA LEU A 663 0.01 8.03 -21.53
C LEU A 663 1.18 7.08 -21.29
N TYR A 664 1.61 6.42 -22.36
CA TYR A 664 2.85 5.65 -22.39
C TYR A 664 3.85 6.31 -23.31
N ILE A 665 5.14 6.12 -23.05
CA ILE A 665 6.23 6.54 -23.94
C ILE A 665 6.88 5.30 -24.53
N SER A 666 7.04 5.30 -25.84
CA SER A 666 7.76 4.28 -26.62
C SER A 666 9.01 4.91 -27.24
N ASP A 667 10.18 4.43 -26.85
CA ASP A 667 11.45 4.76 -27.50
C ASP A 667 11.66 3.85 -28.71
N LYS A 668 11.93 4.41 -29.88
CA LYS A 668 12.06 3.62 -31.11
C LYS A 668 13.45 3.09 -31.36
N LYS A 669 14.46 3.68 -30.72
CA LYS A 669 15.85 3.25 -30.85
C LYS A 669 16.66 3.73 -29.66
N SER A 670 16.90 2.86 -28.73
CA SER A 670 17.74 3.10 -27.56
C SER A 670 19.05 2.32 -27.65
N SER A 671 20.11 2.82 -27.01
CA SER A 671 21.40 2.14 -26.87
C SER A 671 21.29 0.87 -26.01
N LEU A 672 20.40 0.88 -25.00
CA LEU A 672 20.08 -0.28 -24.16
C LEU A 672 18.67 -0.81 -24.44
N PRO A 673 18.39 -2.10 -24.19
CA PRO A 673 17.05 -2.66 -24.34
C PRO A 673 16.03 -1.89 -23.49
N ARG A 674 14.90 -1.48 -24.06
CA ARG A 674 13.79 -0.84 -23.35
C ARG A 674 12.48 -1.63 -23.51
N PRO A 675 11.52 -1.47 -22.59
CA PRO A 675 10.15 -1.94 -22.81
C PRO A 675 9.55 -1.35 -24.11
N VAL A 676 8.59 -2.05 -24.70
CA VAL A 676 7.87 -1.56 -25.88
C VAL A 676 7.26 -0.18 -25.63
N LYS A 677 6.77 0.03 -24.41
CA LYS A 677 6.29 1.30 -23.89
C LYS A 677 6.28 1.29 -22.38
N GLU A 678 6.28 2.47 -21.75
CA GLU A 678 6.29 2.67 -20.31
C GLU A 678 5.27 3.73 -19.92
N LEU A 679 4.48 3.47 -18.89
CA LEU A 679 3.53 4.44 -18.32
C LEU A 679 4.29 5.67 -17.79
N LYS A 680 3.90 6.85 -18.25
CA LYS A 680 4.50 8.14 -17.87
C LYS A 680 3.45 9.21 -17.58
N GLY A 681 2.15 8.86 -17.65
CA GLY A 681 1.06 9.75 -17.30
C GLY A 681 -0.29 9.03 -17.26
N PHE A 682 -1.18 9.52 -16.43
CA PHE A 682 -2.59 9.12 -16.42
C PHE A 682 -3.46 10.25 -15.87
N GLN A 683 -4.70 10.32 -16.36
CA GLN A 683 -5.72 11.23 -15.83
C GLN A 683 -7.07 10.55 -15.85
N LYS A 684 -7.78 10.61 -14.74
CA LYS A 684 -9.16 10.14 -14.63
C LYS A 684 -10.11 11.29 -14.88
N VAL A 685 -11.04 11.11 -15.82
CA VAL A 685 -11.99 12.14 -16.22
C VAL A 685 -13.42 11.64 -16.09
N LYS A 686 -14.26 12.45 -15.46
CA LYS A 686 -15.69 12.20 -15.30
C LYS A 686 -16.46 12.88 -16.45
N LEU A 687 -17.34 12.15 -17.12
CA LEU A 687 -18.05 12.58 -18.32
C LEU A 687 -19.55 12.23 -18.23
N ALA A 688 -20.41 13.24 -18.36
CA ALA A 688 -21.84 13.04 -18.55
C ALA A 688 -22.12 12.42 -19.94
N PRO A 689 -23.29 11.81 -20.18
CA PRO A 689 -23.67 11.34 -21.51
C PRO A 689 -23.54 12.42 -22.58
N GLY A 690 -22.81 12.12 -23.65
CA GLY A 690 -22.53 13.05 -24.76
C GLY A 690 -21.43 14.09 -24.49
N GLU A 691 -20.96 14.23 -23.26
CA GLU A 691 -19.91 15.18 -22.89
C GLU A 691 -18.55 14.77 -23.49
N THR A 692 -17.77 15.78 -23.93
CA THR A 692 -16.40 15.64 -24.40
C THR A 692 -15.48 16.50 -23.54
N LYS A 693 -14.36 15.93 -23.08
CA LYS A 693 -13.28 16.66 -22.38
C LYS A 693 -11.95 16.49 -23.10
N GLU A 694 -11.12 17.52 -23.08
CA GLU A 694 -9.73 17.44 -23.52
C GLU A 694 -8.86 17.06 -22.33
N VAL A 695 -8.02 16.05 -22.52
CA VAL A 695 -6.99 15.60 -21.58
C VAL A 695 -5.64 16.01 -22.10
N THR A 696 -4.82 16.59 -21.22
CA THR A 696 -3.52 17.14 -21.57
C THR A 696 -2.43 16.50 -20.72
N PHE A 697 -1.35 16.06 -21.37
CA PHE A 697 -0.15 15.53 -20.72
C PHE A 697 1.06 16.36 -21.08
N THR A 698 1.96 16.57 -20.12
CA THR A 698 3.27 17.17 -20.34
C THR A 698 4.32 16.09 -20.25
N ILE A 699 5.14 15.99 -21.28
CA ILE A 699 6.29 15.09 -21.37
C ILE A 699 7.54 15.93 -21.19
N ASP A 700 8.40 15.56 -20.25
CA ASP A 700 9.68 16.16 -19.97
C ASP A 700 10.84 15.17 -20.22
N LYS A 701 12.05 15.58 -19.93
CA LYS A 701 13.25 14.73 -20.08
C LYS A 701 13.18 13.49 -19.20
N GLU A 702 12.64 13.58 -17.98
CA GLU A 702 12.54 12.45 -17.05
C GLU A 702 11.64 11.35 -17.62
N ALA A 703 10.52 11.71 -18.24
CA ALA A 703 9.63 10.76 -18.90
C ALA A 703 10.30 9.95 -20.03
N LEU A 704 11.34 10.50 -20.67
CA LEU A 704 12.08 9.88 -21.76
C LEU A 704 13.30 9.08 -21.30
N SER A 705 13.73 9.27 -20.04
CA SER A 705 14.97 8.72 -19.50
C SER A 705 14.86 7.24 -19.16
N PHE A 706 16.00 6.55 -19.24
CA PHE A 706 16.27 5.25 -18.66
C PHE A 706 17.54 5.33 -17.79
N PHE A 707 17.75 4.36 -16.92
CA PHE A 707 18.96 4.30 -16.11
C PHE A 707 20.06 3.53 -16.84
N ASP A 708 21.19 4.18 -17.09
CA ASP A 708 22.39 3.55 -17.66
C ASP A 708 23.28 3.09 -16.49
N ASP A 709 23.38 1.80 -16.28
CA ASP A 709 24.15 1.18 -15.20
C ASP A 709 25.66 1.29 -15.40
N THR A 710 26.14 1.51 -16.63
CA THR A 710 27.56 1.73 -16.92
C THR A 710 28.01 3.14 -16.55
N GLN A 711 27.13 4.12 -16.73
CA GLN A 711 27.35 5.52 -16.37
C GLN A 711 26.85 5.86 -14.97
N HIS A 712 26.08 4.96 -14.37
CA HIS A 712 25.34 5.15 -13.11
C HIS A 712 24.52 6.46 -13.11
N ALA A 713 23.77 6.68 -14.19
CA ALA A 713 23.03 7.92 -14.44
C ALA A 713 21.73 7.71 -15.23
N TRP A 714 20.78 8.61 -15.01
CA TRP A 714 19.60 8.73 -15.87
C TRP A 714 19.94 9.43 -17.17
N VAL A 715 19.62 8.77 -18.29
CA VAL A 715 19.95 9.23 -19.65
C VAL A 715 18.69 9.31 -20.51
N ALA A 716 18.50 10.46 -21.17
CA ALA A 716 17.56 10.61 -22.28
C ALA A 716 18.38 10.80 -23.57
N GLU A 717 18.31 9.82 -24.46
CA GLU A 717 19.04 9.86 -25.73
C GLU A 717 18.28 10.64 -26.80
N PRO A 718 18.95 11.51 -27.57
CA PRO A 718 18.35 12.10 -28.78
C PRO A 718 17.86 11.01 -29.75
N GLY A 719 16.63 11.16 -30.23
CA GLY A 719 16.05 10.13 -31.10
C GLY A 719 14.55 10.24 -31.27
N LYS A 720 13.98 9.22 -31.90
CA LYS A 720 12.53 9.14 -32.18
C LYS A 720 11.78 8.43 -31.09
N PHE A 721 10.73 9.08 -30.62
CA PHE A 721 9.80 8.59 -29.62
C PHE A 721 8.37 8.59 -30.15
N GLU A 722 7.50 7.88 -29.47
CA GLU A 722 6.04 7.99 -29.62
C GLU A 722 5.39 8.18 -28.23
N ALA A 723 4.53 9.18 -28.14
CA ALA A 723 3.53 9.26 -27.09
C ALA A 723 2.35 8.37 -27.48
N VAL A 724 2.04 7.39 -26.65
CA VAL A 724 0.98 6.39 -26.87
C VAL A 724 -0.16 6.65 -25.91
N ILE A 725 -1.31 7.05 -26.43
CA ILE A 725 -2.55 7.22 -25.66
C ILE A 725 -3.32 5.91 -25.68
N ALA A 726 -3.73 5.45 -24.50
CA ALA A 726 -4.38 4.16 -24.33
C ALA A 726 -5.43 4.17 -23.22
N ALA A 727 -6.37 3.22 -23.28
CA ALA A 727 -7.32 2.91 -22.22
C ALA A 727 -6.82 1.72 -21.33
N SER A 728 -5.83 0.98 -21.81
CA SER A 728 -5.06 -0.04 -21.06
C SER A 728 -3.76 -0.30 -21.80
N ALA A 729 -2.85 -1.07 -21.21
CA ALA A 729 -1.61 -1.46 -21.89
C ALA A 729 -1.85 -2.17 -23.24
N ALA A 730 -2.97 -2.85 -23.41
CA ALA A 730 -3.32 -3.54 -24.65
C ALA A 730 -4.34 -2.80 -25.54
N ASP A 731 -4.96 -1.72 -25.04
CA ASP A 731 -6.00 -0.96 -25.77
C ASP A 731 -5.48 0.43 -26.15
N VAL A 732 -4.64 0.48 -27.19
CA VAL A 732 -4.06 1.72 -27.73
C VAL A 732 -5.09 2.48 -28.56
N LYS A 733 -5.33 3.73 -28.20
CA LYS A 733 -6.29 4.64 -28.87
C LYS A 733 -5.65 5.53 -29.94
N GLY A 734 -4.36 5.79 -29.82
CA GLY A 734 -3.61 6.55 -30.81
C GLY A 734 -2.18 6.85 -30.39
N THR A 735 -1.36 7.27 -31.35
CA THR A 735 0.06 7.59 -31.14
C THR A 735 0.43 8.92 -31.77
N VAL A 736 1.37 9.61 -31.15
CA VAL A 736 1.98 10.86 -31.66
C VAL A 736 3.49 10.69 -31.72
N PRO A 737 4.09 10.63 -32.93
CA PRO A 737 5.53 10.58 -33.07
C PRO A 737 6.15 11.96 -32.82
N PHE A 738 7.29 11.97 -32.15
CA PHE A 738 8.13 13.15 -31.93
C PHE A 738 9.61 12.78 -31.85
N GLU A 739 10.47 13.78 -31.82
CA GLU A 739 11.93 13.59 -31.78
C GLU A 739 12.53 14.43 -30.65
N LEU A 740 13.32 13.81 -29.77
CA LEU A 740 14.20 14.51 -28.84
C LEU A 740 15.47 14.96 -29.56
N LYS A 741 15.82 16.26 -29.43
CA LYS A 741 17.00 16.87 -30.03
C LYS A 741 18.12 17.07 -29.03
#